data_48cdaf46effc01a8b6aea07704650f08
#
_entry.id   48cdaf46effc01a8b6aea07704650f08
#
_cell.length_a   1.000
_cell.length_b   1.000
_cell.length_c   1.000
_cell.angle_alpha   90.00
_cell.angle_beta   90.00
_cell.angle_gamma   90.00
#
_symmetry.space_group_name_H-M   'P 1'
#
loop_
_entity.id
_entity.type
_entity.pdbx_description
1 polymer ?
#
loop_
_entity_poly.entity_id
_entity_poly.type
_entity_poly.pdbx_seq_one_letter_code
_entity_poly.pdbx_strand_id
1 'polypeptide(L)'
;MNFRQLITSFLLLFSTVSTAANVVWFDGTHQVTYATQEKLSPVVSIALRMFTSDMQAVTGLPAAARSNAPIEIYQLDLLNNKEFKQIDNLRLPIGKIITKSDAFYLGVKNGKIIVMGSNARGTAYGVLELSRIAGVSPWVWWGDVVPERKQRLVMNGQFSTTQSPAVAYRAIAFNEQDINLIPWSRATIEHQTSGKQLGPAVYLRLFELMLRLRANTLWNGDTEWNAFTSVKGNMELADSCDLFVGTKTHLLTHVKGKKKTIPVHFTLRDDGFGYLTSDAELVHKKQNDHGALAYHLNSAGRPHDDLWLTTIQPGLVCHELKTAYEYGIKQLWVLNVTNPKSAIIQLSLAMDLAWNPNAVKRNAIDRYLDNILLQIAGQKAVYRLRSVMQQFYHLTAIRRPEWMGWNRTAGKSRSVQNTDFNANAFGNELETYLSDYNTLRVSVQNVERDIPTALRDAFFAAIKYPVLAAAAMATKQLQAQEARELARPQSFHHDSEALTSAANSIKAYREIRQLTAYYNNKLAAGKWKGLMNMAPHNLPVFADPYLPDRLSEQEIKQYATTDTPEPRVNLDKCTAKNAYDYASSTTDVRPISMLGHSMKAVLIPQNGSLTYSFYAERSGDAVLRIALIPTPTDTKHTRLLAISIDDATQMTVPVKTDYRSEAWENNVLQGQVRLNLPLNITQGPHTLTLKAVGGAVIADQWMLDFVPDRHFYVFPVKPAQ
;
A
#
# COMPACT_ATOMS: atom_id res chain seq x y z
N MET A 1 -4.59 73.07 44.98
CA MET A 1 -3.18 73.09 44.47
C MET A 1 -3.02 72.09 43.37
N ASN A 2 -2.64 72.58 42.26
CA ASN A 2 -2.75 72.06 40.88
C ASN A 2 -2.13 70.70 40.60
N PHE A 3 -2.93 69.80 39.99
CA PHE A 3 -2.50 68.64 39.28
C PHE A 3 -2.22 69.05 37.84
N ARG A 4 -1.00 69.01 37.39
CA ARG A 4 -0.58 69.12 35.99
C ARG A 4 -0.63 67.76 35.31
N GLN A 5 -1.43 67.64 34.25
CA GLN A 5 -1.52 66.57 33.33
C GLN A 5 -0.23 66.38 32.57
N LEU A 6 0.29 65.16 32.59
CA LEU A 6 1.30 64.66 31.62
C LEU A 6 0.55 63.77 30.63
N ILE A 7 0.32 64.27 29.42
CA ILE A 7 -0.15 63.49 28.28
C ILE A 7 1.09 62.84 27.69
N THR A 8 1.23 61.53 27.91
CA THR A 8 2.23 60.70 27.24
C THR A 8 1.60 60.18 25.96
N SER A 9 2.00 60.70 24.81
CA SER A 9 1.62 60.21 23.48
C SER A 9 2.24 58.82 23.27
N PHE A 10 1.41 57.77 23.35
CA PHE A 10 1.77 56.42 22.95
C PHE A 10 1.64 56.37 21.41
N LEU A 11 2.74 56.49 20.69
CA LEU A 11 2.81 56.16 19.28
C LEU A 11 2.66 54.64 19.16
N LEU A 12 1.44 54.16 18.86
CA LEU A 12 1.17 52.83 18.38
C LEU A 12 1.82 52.68 16.97
N LEU A 13 3.00 52.16 16.94
CA LEU A 13 3.60 51.60 15.73
C LEU A 13 2.75 50.39 15.32
N PHE A 14 1.71 50.64 14.53
CA PHE A 14 1.11 49.58 13.71
C PHE A 14 2.18 49.12 12.72
N SER A 15 2.91 48.05 13.06
CA SER A 15 3.60 47.27 12.08
C SER A 15 2.51 46.64 11.19
N THR A 16 2.25 47.27 10.07
CA THR A 16 1.44 46.69 8.98
C THR A 16 2.23 45.45 8.54
N VAL A 17 1.87 44.27 9.05
CA VAL A 17 2.24 43.02 8.45
C VAL A 17 1.61 43.04 7.06
N SER A 18 2.38 43.44 6.08
CA SER A 18 1.98 43.38 4.68
C SER A 18 1.73 41.91 4.37
N THR A 19 0.46 41.49 4.45
CA THR A 19 0.09 40.16 3.98
C THR A 19 0.29 40.14 2.47
N ALA A 20 1.25 39.34 2.02
CA ALA A 20 1.48 39.17 0.58
C ALA A 20 0.16 38.78 -0.11
N ALA A 21 -0.19 39.49 -1.17
CA ALA A 21 -1.44 39.26 -1.89
C ALA A 21 -1.48 37.87 -2.51
N ASN A 22 -2.64 37.23 -2.46
CA ASN A 22 -2.88 35.95 -3.12
C ASN A 22 -2.71 36.07 -4.64
N VAL A 23 -2.17 35.06 -5.27
CA VAL A 23 -2.03 34.97 -6.74
C VAL A 23 -3.19 34.18 -7.31
N VAL A 24 -4.02 34.83 -8.12
CA VAL A 24 -5.03 34.17 -8.95
C VAL A 24 -4.35 33.75 -10.24
N TRP A 25 -4.25 32.44 -10.47
CA TRP A 25 -3.61 31.87 -11.65
C TRP A 25 -4.60 31.19 -12.61
N PHE A 26 -5.88 31.11 -12.20
CA PHE A 26 -7.05 30.87 -13.03
C PHE A 26 -8.24 31.64 -12.46
N ASP A 27 -8.92 32.42 -13.30
CA ASP A 27 -10.03 33.31 -12.89
C ASP A 27 -11.42 32.87 -13.39
N GLY A 28 -11.48 31.72 -14.08
CA GLY A 28 -12.71 31.18 -14.67
C GLY A 28 -12.88 31.49 -16.16
N THR A 29 -12.12 32.42 -16.72
CA THR A 29 -12.24 32.87 -18.11
C THR A 29 -10.95 32.75 -18.92
N HIS A 30 -9.80 33.09 -18.33
CA HIS A 30 -8.53 33.10 -19.02
C HIS A 30 -7.73 31.82 -18.71
N GLN A 31 -7.15 31.23 -19.75
CA GLN A 31 -6.30 30.04 -19.59
C GLN A 31 -5.15 30.29 -18.61
N VAL A 32 -4.74 29.25 -17.90
CA VAL A 32 -3.53 29.27 -17.07
C VAL A 32 -2.32 29.55 -17.96
N THR A 33 -1.48 30.50 -17.53
CA THR A 33 -0.26 30.81 -18.28
C THR A 33 1.00 30.66 -17.44
N TYR A 34 2.10 30.30 -18.12
CA TYR A 34 3.41 30.14 -17.50
C TYR A 34 4.51 30.75 -18.39
N ALA A 35 5.58 31.22 -17.77
CA ALA A 35 6.82 31.61 -18.42
C ALA A 35 7.95 30.65 -18.03
N THR A 36 8.89 30.42 -18.94
CA THR A 36 10.07 29.59 -18.72
C THR A 36 11.33 30.34 -19.07
N GLN A 37 12.46 29.91 -18.57
CA GLN A 37 13.77 30.28 -19.06
C GLN A 37 13.95 29.82 -20.53
N GLU A 38 14.99 30.30 -21.17
CA GLU A 38 15.26 30.03 -22.59
C GLU A 38 15.53 28.56 -22.91
N LYS A 39 16.35 27.90 -22.07
CA LYS A 39 16.73 26.50 -22.22
C LYS A 39 16.08 25.62 -21.18
N LEU A 40 15.44 24.53 -21.60
CA LEU A 40 14.83 23.52 -20.74
C LEU A 40 15.30 22.12 -21.16
N SER A 41 15.45 21.25 -20.18
CA SER A 41 15.66 19.82 -20.43
C SER A 41 14.40 19.15 -20.97
N PRO A 42 14.53 18.07 -21.77
CA PRO A 42 13.37 17.37 -22.37
C PRO A 42 12.30 16.96 -21.36
N VAL A 43 12.69 16.46 -20.17
CA VAL A 43 11.74 16.05 -19.11
C VAL A 43 10.89 17.21 -18.60
N VAL A 44 11.43 18.44 -18.57
CA VAL A 44 10.65 19.63 -18.18
C VAL A 44 9.59 19.93 -19.23
N SER A 45 9.93 19.80 -20.51
CA SER A 45 8.96 19.94 -21.61
C SER A 45 7.87 18.86 -21.56
N ILE A 46 8.22 17.63 -21.16
CA ILE A 46 7.24 16.56 -20.91
C ILE A 46 6.32 16.95 -19.76
N ALA A 47 6.86 17.40 -18.62
CA ALA A 47 6.07 17.83 -17.47
C ALA A 47 5.15 19.01 -17.83
N LEU A 48 5.57 19.95 -18.65
CA LEU A 48 4.75 21.07 -19.14
C LEU A 48 3.61 20.60 -20.05
N ARG A 49 3.83 19.62 -20.92
CA ARG A 49 2.74 18.99 -21.69
C ARG A 49 1.72 18.32 -20.79
N MET A 50 2.20 17.57 -19.76
CA MET A 50 1.32 16.97 -18.75
C MET A 50 0.53 18.05 -18.01
N PHE A 51 1.17 19.12 -17.54
CA PHE A 51 0.52 20.25 -16.88
C PHE A 51 -0.52 20.94 -17.78
N THR A 52 -0.23 21.13 -19.07
CA THR A 52 -1.17 21.68 -20.05
C THR A 52 -2.44 20.82 -20.16
N SER A 53 -2.27 19.50 -20.27
CA SER A 53 -3.38 18.54 -20.29
C SER A 53 -4.17 18.53 -18.96
N ASP A 54 -3.46 18.65 -17.83
CA ASP A 54 -4.05 18.71 -16.51
C ASP A 54 -4.92 19.97 -16.35
N MET A 55 -4.43 21.11 -16.80
CA MET A 55 -5.21 22.37 -16.77
C MET A 55 -6.44 22.29 -17.67
N GLN A 56 -6.33 21.67 -18.85
CA GLN A 56 -7.50 21.38 -19.69
C GLN A 56 -8.54 20.54 -18.93
N ALA A 57 -8.11 19.56 -18.17
CA ALA A 57 -9.02 18.71 -17.36
C ALA A 57 -9.65 19.49 -16.20
N VAL A 58 -8.89 20.34 -15.50
CA VAL A 58 -9.35 21.07 -14.29
C VAL A 58 -10.14 22.33 -14.64
N THR A 59 -9.71 23.08 -15.66
CA THR A 59 -10.26 24.44 -15.95
C THR A 59 -11.13 24.47 -17.22
N GLY A 60 -10.97 23.50 -18.11
CA GLY A 60 -11.57 23.50 -19.44
C GLY A 60 -10.69 24.12 -20.52
N LEU A 61 -9.58 24.75 -20.13
CA LEU A 61 -8.67 25.44 -21.01
C LEU A 61 -7.25 24.89 -20.83
N PRO A 62 -6.49 24.61 -21.92
CA PRO A 62 -5.11 24.16 -21.82
C PRO A 62 -4.23 25.30 -21.27
N ALA A 63 -3.20 24.97 -20.49
CA ALA A 63 -2.21 25.97 -20.10
C ALA A 63 -1.36 26.40 -21.31
N ALA A 64 -0.87 27.65 -21.32
CA ALA A 64 -0.08 28.19 -22.41
C ALA A 64 1.17 28.96 -21.95
N ALA A 65 2.22 28.91 -22.73
CA ALA A 65 3.41 29.72 -22.50
C ALA A 65 3.16 31.19 -22.85
N ARG A 66 3.53 32.14 -21.97
CA ARG A 66 3.42 33.59 -22.14
C ARG A 66 4.57 34.32 -21.43
N SER A 67 5.12 35.37 -22.00
CA SER A 67 6.28 36.10 -21.45
C SER A 67 6.00 36.79 -20.10
N ASN A 68 4.77 37.23 -19.85
CA ASN A 68 4.39 37.87 -18.59
C ASN A 68 3.31 37.06 -17.87
N ALA A 69 3.62 35.84 -17.52
CA ALA A 69 2.72 34.91 -16.87
C ALA A 69 2.78 35.03 -15.33
N PRO A 70 1.70 34.65 -14.63
CA PRO A 70 1.68 34.56 -13.16
C PRO A 70 2.51 33.41 -12.62
N ILE A 71 2.91 32.44 -13.45
CA ILE A 71 3.76 31.30 -13.09
C ILE A 71 5.09 31.44 -13.83
N GLU A 72 6.19 31.38 -13.09
CA GLU A 72 7.56 31.35 -13.67
C GLU A 72 8.28 30.06 -13.28
N ILE A 73 8.96 29.45 -14.26
CA ILE A 73 9.56 28.11 -14.10
C ILE A 73 11.04 28.19 -14.46
N TYR A 74 11.89 27.75 -13.54
CA TYR A 74 13.34 27.81 -13.65
C TYR A 74 14.01 26.47 -13.34
N GLN A 75 15.01 26.12 -14.14
CA GLN A 75 15.90 24.98 -13.96
C GLN A 75 17.31 25.51 -13.64
N LEU A 76 17.77 25.37 -12.39
CA LEU A 76 18.97 26.05 -11.88
C LEU A 76 20.26 25.68 -12.61
N ASP A 77 20.43 24.41 -12.99
CA ASP A 77 21.65 23.91 -13.65
C ASP A 77 21.78 24.31 -15.12
N LEU A 78 20.77 24.97 -15.68
CA LEU A 78 20.77 25.51 -17.08
C LEU A 78 20.61 27.03 -17.15
N LEU A 79 20.58 27.75 -16.04
CA LEU A 79 20.44 29.20 -16.04
C LEU A 79 21.65 29.89 -16.69
N ASN A 80 21.39 30.87 -17.53
CA ASN A 80 22.40 31.80 -18.00
C ASN A 80 22.66 32.93 -16.94
N ASN A 81 23.71 33.71 -17.11
CA ASN A 81 24.09 34.76 -16.15
C ASN A 81 23.02 35.83 -15.92
N LYS A 82 22.20 36.15 -16.95
CA LYS A 82 21.11 37.13 -16.87
C LYS A 82 19.97 36.58 -16.04
N GLU A 83 19.57 35.35 -16.32
CA GLU A 83 18.52 34.63 -15.58
C GLU A 83 18.91 34.40 -14.12
N PHE A 84 20.17 34.01 -13.85
CA PHE A 84 20.68 33.85 -12.50
C PHE A 84 20.58 35.15 -11.68
N LYS A 85 20.97 36.31 -12.26
CA LYS A 85 20.82 37.59 -11.60
C LYS A 85 19.38 37.97 -11.32
N GLN A 86 18.43 37.62 -12.20
CA GLN A 86 16.99 37.82 -11.97
C GLN A 86 16.49 37.04 -10.78
N ILE A 87 16.87 35.75 -10.64
CA ILE A 87 16.47 34.88 -9.53
C ILE A 87 17.12 35.32 -8.22
N ASP A 88 18.39 35.72 -8.25
CA ASP A 88 19.11 36.19 -7.07
C ASP A 88 18.43 37.42 -6.44
N ASN A 89 17.94 38.35 -7.27
CA ASN A 89 17.16 39.51 -6.84
C ASN A 89 15.85 39.13 -6.15
N LEU A 90 15.29 37.93 -6.40
CA LEU A 90 14.08 37.43 -5.73
C LEU A 90 14.34 36.97 -4.30
N ARG A 91 15.60 36.80 -3.89
CA ARG A 91 16.01 36.29 -2.57
C ARG A 91 15.29 34.98 -2.21
N LEU A 92 15.27 34.03 -3.13
CA LEU A 92 14.69 32.69 -2.94
C LEU A 92 15.64 31.82 -2.15
N PRO A 93 15.14 30.74 -1.50
CA PRO A 93 15.97 29.82 -0.68
C PRO A 93 16.79 28.85 -1.54
N ILE A 94 17.56 29.36 -2.53
CA ILE A 94 18.34 28.59 -3.50
C ILE A 94 19.30 27.63 -2.78
N GLY A 95 19.94 28.07 -1.71
CA GLY A 95 20.88 27.26 -0.93
C GLY A 95 20.26 25.99 -0.32
N LYS A 96 18.94 25.94 -0.17
CA LYS A 96 18.26 24.73 0.35
C LYS A 96 18.09 23.63 -0.71
N ILE A 97 18.21 23.94 -1.99
CA ILE A 97 17.95 23.00 -3.10
C ILE A 97 19.16 22.76 -3.98
N ILE A 98 20.04 23.74 -4.19
CA ILE A 98 21.10 23.73 -5.23
C ILE A 98 22.06 22.54 -5.12
N THR A 99 22.33 22.07 -3.90
CA THR A 99 23.22 20.93 -3.65
C THR A 99 22.49 19.58 -3.60
N LYS A 100 21.15 19.59 -3.74
CA LYS A 100 20.32 18.39 -3.62
C LYS A 100 19.79 17.95 -4.98
N SER A 101 20.02 16.71 -5.35
CA SER A 101 19.42 16.15 -6.56
C SER A 101 17.90 16.08 -6.43
N ASP A 102 17.21 16.31 -7.54
CA ASP A 102 15.74 16.20 -7.65
C ASP A 102 14.95 17.14 -6.72
N ALA A 103 15.59 18.17 -6.16
CA ALA A 103 14.95 19.12 -5.26
C ALA A 103 14.26 20.25 -6.02
N PHE A 104 13.22 20.82 -5.41
CA PHE A 104 12.56 22.01 -5.95
C PHE A 104 12.06 22.97 -4.86
N TYR A 105 11.94 24.22 -5.25
CA TYR A 105 11.19 25.27 -4.57
C TYR A 105 9.91 25.57 -5.34
N LEU A 106 8.82 25.77 -4.62
CA LEU A 106 7.56 26.27 -5.15
C LEU A 106 6.98 27.26 -4.14
N GLY A 107 6.69 28.48 -4.58
CA GLY A 107 6.14 29.50 -3.69
C GLY A 107 5.74 30.77 -4.39
N VAL A 108 5.08 31.69 -3.65
CA VAL A 108 4.71 33.01 -4.14
C VAL A 108 5.81 34.00 -3.80
N LYS A 109 6.25 34.78 -4.80
CA LYS A 109 7.19 35.87 -4.64
C LYS A 109 6.88 37.01 -5.60
N ASN A 110 6.80 38.23 -5.08
CA ASN A 110 6.48 39.44 -5.84
C ASN A 110 5.21 39.31 -6.71
N GLY A 111 4.14 38.69 -6.16
CA GLY A 111 2.87 38.50 -6.86
C GLY A 111 2.90 37.42 -7.97
N LYS A 112 3.94 36.61 -8.04
CA LYS A 112 4.08 35.48 -8.99
C LYS A 112 4.31 34.17 -8.27
N ILE A 113 3.88 33.08 -8.88
CA ILE A 113 4.20 31.71 -8.48
C ILE A 113 5.52 31.32 -9.12
N ILE A 114 6.51 30.98 -8.31
CA ILE A 114 7.83 30.58 -8.77
C ILE A 114 8.02 29.07 -8.57
N VAL A 115 8.30 28.35 -9.62
CA VAL A 115 8.76 26.96 -9.61
C VAL A 115 10.25 26.95 -9.95
N MET A 116 11.08 26.38 -9.10
CA MET A 116 12.52 26.35 -9.32
C MET A 116 13.08 24.99 -8.91
N GLY A 117 13.59 24.24 -9.88
CA GLY A 117 14.22 22.93 -9.63
C GLY A 117 15.74 23.02 -9.58
N SER A 118 16.36 22.18 -8.76
CA SER A 118 17.83 22.07 -8.67
C SER A 118 18.45 21.50 -9.96
N ASN A 119 17.70 20.64 -10.63
CA ASN A 119 18.05 19.98 -11.89
C ASN A 119 16.78 19.72 -12.72
N ALA A 120 16.92 19.03 -13.86
CA ALA A 120 15.84 18.72 -14.77
C ALA A 120 14.64 18.03 -14.09
N ARG A 121 14.87 16.94 -13.33
CA ARG A 121 13.80 16.23 -12.62
C ARG A 121 13.18 17.07 -11.51
N GLY A 122 14.00 17.77 -10.71
CA GLY A 122 13.48 18.68 -9.68
C GLY A 122 12.53 19.72 -10.27
N THR A 123 12.86 20.28 -11.44
CA THR A 123 11.98 21.22 -12.14
C THR A 123 10.69 20.56 -12.62
N ALA A 124 10.77 19.37 -13.20
CA ALA A 124 9.61 18.59 -13.63
C ALA A 124 8.68 18.26 -12.47
N TYR A 125 9.24 17.85 -11.32
CA TYR A 125 8.46 17.59 -10.10
C TYR A 125 7.79 18.85 -9.55
N GLY A 126 8.46 20.00 -9.60
CA GLY A 126 7.87 21.29 -9.22
C GLY A 126 6.70 21.71 -10.12
N VAL A 127 6.79 21.46 -11.43
CA VAL A 127 5.68 21.68 -12.39
C VAL A 127 4.50 20.75 -12.08
N LEU A 128 4.76 19.47 -11.86
CA LEU A 128 3.71 18.51 -11.53
C LEU A 128 3.11 18.72 -10.14
N GLU A 129 3.83 19.39 -9.23
CA GLU A 129 3.27 19.83 -7.95
C GLU A 129 2.20 20.91 -8.13
N LEU A 130 2.31 21.80 -9.15
CA LEU A 130 1.22 22.71 -9.51
C LEU A 130 -0.03 21.95 -9.96
N SER A 131 0.11 20.87 -10.74
CA SER A 131 -1.01 19.99 -11.10
C SER A 131 -1.65 19.40 -9.85
N ARG A 132 -0.86 18.94 -8.88
CA ARG A 132 -1.35 18.38 -7.63
C ARG A 132 -2.11 19.42 -6.78
N ILE A 133 -1.59 20.65 -6.70
CA ILE A 133 -2.25 21.78 -6.02
C ILE A 133 -3.57 22.14 -6.72
N ALA A 134 -3.64 22.03 -8.04
CA ALA A 134 -4.88 22.21 -8.79
C ALA A 134 -5.91 21.09 -8.54
N GLY A 135 -5.51 19.99 -7.89
CA GLY A 135 -6.38 18.85 -7.57
C GLY A 135 -6.25 17.66 -8.51
N VAL A 136 -5.18 17.62 -9.33
CA VAL A 136 -4.92 16.48 -10.21
C VAL A 136 -4.19 15.38 -9.44
N SER A 137 -4.78 14.20 -9.39
CA SER A 137 -4.17 13.01 -8.80
C SER A 137 -2.99 12.50 -9.63
N PRO A 138 -1.94 11.96 -9.02
CA PRO A 138 -0.95 11.17 -9.76
C PRO A 138 -1.57 10.06 -10.61
N TRP A 139 -2.70 9.56 -10.19
CA TRP A 139 -3.46 8.45 -10.79
C TRP A 139 -4.48 8.88 -11.85
N VAL A 140 -4.42 10.13 -12.30
CA VAL A 140 -5.38 10.68 -13.29
C VAL A 140 -5.55 9.77 -14.51
N TRP A 141 -4.49 9.19 -15.04
CA TRP A 141 -4.56 8.30 -16.19
C TRP A 141 -4.68 6.82 -15.81
N TRP A 142 -3.77 6.30 -14.95
CA TRP A 142 -3.74 4.89 -14.55
C TRP A 142 -4.88 4.50 -13.61
N GLY A 143 -5.30 5.40 -12.75
CA GLY A 143 -6.38 5.19 -11.79
C GLY A 143 -7.75 5.61 -12.29
N ASP A 144 -7.86 6.21 -13.49
CA ASP A 144 -9.09 6.85 -13.99
C ASP A 144 -9.65 7.90 -13.02
N VAL A 145 -8.76 8.57 -12.27
CA VAL A 145 -9.12 9.59 -11.29
C VAL A 145 -9.34 10.92 -11.99
N VAL A 146 -10.58 11.19 -12.39
CA VAL A 146 -10.94 12.42 -13.08
C VAL A 146 -10.92 13.59 -12.09
N PRO A 147 -10.12 14.67 -12.35
CA PRO A 147 -10.09 15.82 -11.48
C PRO A 147 -11.39 16.62 -11.51
N GLU A 148 -11.73 17.22 -10.38
CA GLU A 148 -12.87 18.12 -10.29
C GLU A 148 -12.64 19.40 -11.08
N ARG A 149 -13.65 19.85 -11.83
CA ARG A 149 -13.63 21.13 -12.52
C ARG A 149 -13.66 22.30 -11.52
N LYS A 150 -12.77 23.28 -11.72
CA LYS A 150 -12.66 24.46 -10.87
C LYS A 150 -12.89 25.74 -11.66
N GLN A 151 -13.63 26.65 -11.05
CA GLN A 151 -13.87 27.98 -11.61
C GLN A 151 -12.77 28.99 -11.23
N ARG A 152 -11.94 28.65 -10.26
CA ARG A 152 -10.89 29.53 -9.79
C ARG A 152 -9.75 28.76 -9.17
N LEU A 153 -8.51 29.13 -9.50
CA LEU A 153 -7.31 28.64 -8.83
C LEU A 153 -6.56 29.81 -8.19
N VAL A 154 -6.30 29.70 -6.90
CA VAL A 154 -5.68 30.75 -6.09
C VAL A 154 -4.55 30.14 -5.27
N MET A 155 -3.38 30.75 -5.27
CA MET A 155 -2.29 30.42 -4.37
C MET A 155 -2.13 31.50 -3.32
N ASN A 156 -2.07 31.07 -2.05
CA ASN A 156 -1.88 32.01 -0.93
C ASN A 156 -0.56 32.75 -1.09
N GLY A 157 -0.57 34.09 -0.89
CA GLY A 157 0.59 34.94 -1.06
C GLY A 157 1.79 34.60 -0.16
N GLN A 158 1.55 33.90 0.94
CA GLN A 158 2.60 33.43 1.86
C GLN A 158 3.03 31.98 1.57
N PHE A 159 2.42 31.29 0.58
CA PHE A 159 2.75 29.91 0.27
C PHE A 159 4.21 29.78 -0.18
N SER A 160 4.93 28.89 0.46
CA SER A 160 6.32 28.56 0.13
C SER A 160 6.66 27.16 0.63
N THR A 161 7.18 26.34 -0.25
CA THR A 161 7.69 24.99 0.07
C THR A 161 9.02 24.73 -0.61
N THR A 162 9.88 24.00 0.08
CA THR A 162 11.12 23.45 -0.46
C THR A 162 11.09 21.96 -0.23
N GLN A 163 11.21 21.18 -1.29
CA GLN A 163 11.13 19.72 -1.22
C GLN A 163 12.36 19.07 -1.83
N SER A 164 12.77 17.96 -1.25
CA SER A 164 13.86 17.12 -1.75
C SER A 164 13.62 15.67 -1.33
N PRO A 165 14.03 14.67 -2.13
CA PRO A 165 13.82 13.27 -1.78
C PRO A 165 14.69 12.84 -0.60
N ALA A 166 14.14 11.93 0.22
CA ALA A 166 14.86 11.28 1.31
C ALA A 166 15.64 10.04 0.82
N VAL A 167 15.13 9.36 -0.21
CA VAL A 167 15.80 8.23 -0.89
C VAL A 167 16.32 8.69 -2.25
N ALA A 168 17.59 8.45 -2.55
CA ALA A 168 18.24 8.97 -3.75
C ALA A 168 17.67 8.36 -5.04
N TYR A 169 17.59 7.04 -5.13
CA TYR A 169 17.01 6.32 -6.26
C TYR A 169 15.71 5.65 -5.85
N ARG A 170 14.62 6.10 -6.45
CA ARG A 170 13.24 5.70 -6.15
C ARG A 170 12.73 4.90 -7.34
N ALA A 171 12.96 3.58 -7.26
CA ALA A 171 12.73 2.68 -8.38
C ALA A 171 11.38 1.98 -8.29
N ILE A 172 10.75 1.77 -9.45
CA ILE A 172 9.59 0.91 -9.63
C ILE A 172 9.99 -0.22 -10.58
N ALA A 173 9.70 -1.46 -10.18
CA ALA A 173 9.83 -2.65 -11.00
C ALA A 173 8.44 -3.16 -11.38
N PHE A 174 8.15 -3.24 -12.68
CA PHE A 174 6.92 -3.83 -13.19
C PHE A 174 7.20 -5.29 -13.55
N ASN A 175 6.84 -6.19 -12.66
CA ASN A 175 7.10 -7.64 -12.79
C ASN A 175 5.91 -8.36 -13.44
N GLU A 176 6.09 -9.65 -13.79
CA GLU A 176 5.03 -10.53 -14.32
C GLU A 176 4.21 -9.88 -15.45
N GLN A 177 4.90 -9.17 -16.35
CA GLN A 177 4.27 -8.39 -17.42
C GLN A 177 3.48 -9.26 -18.40
N ASP A 178 3.83 -10.53 -18.52
CA ASP A 178 3.20 -11.53 -19.38
C ASP A 178 1.75 -11.85 -18.99
N ILE A 179 1.39 -11.67 -17.72
CA ILE A 179 0.03 -11.93 -17.22
C ILE A 179 -0.87 -10.68 -17.16
N ASN A 180 -0.34 -9.48 -17.41
CA ASN A 180 -1.09 -8.23 -17.26
C ASN A 180 -0.72 -7.14 -18.32
N LEU A 181 0.41 -6.48 -18.17
CA LEU A 181 0.79 -5.34 -19.03
C LEU A 181 0.96 -5.71 -20.50
N ILE A 182 1.50 -6.88 -20.82
CA ILE A 182 1.67 -7.34 -22.21
C ILE A 182 0.32 -7.66 -22.87
N PRO A 183 -0.58 -8.49 -22.28
CA PRO A 183 -1.91 -8.70 -22.83
C PRO A 183 -2.71 -7.41 -23.02
N TRP A 184 -2.63 -6.49 -22.03
CA TRP A 184 -3.27 -5.19 -22.11
C TRP A 184 -2.68 -4.32 -23.24
N SER A 185 -1.36 -4.22 -23.33
CA SER A 185 -0.69 -3.44 -24.38
C SER A 185 -1.11 -3.89 -25.78
N ARG A 186 -1.11 -5.21 -26.01
CA ARG A 186 -1.55 -5.79 -27.30
C ARG A 186 -3.01 -5.46 -27.64
N ALA A 187 -3.86 -5.46 -26.62
CA ALA A 187 -5.30 -5.23 -26.84
C ALA A 187 -5.66 -3.76 -27.03
N THR A 188 -4.83 -2.81 -26.55
CA THR A 188 -5.26 -1.41 -26.40
C THR A 188 -4.27 -0.35 -26.94
N ILE A 189 -2.96 -0.58 -26.89
CA ILE A 189 -1.96 0.46 -27.22
C ILE A 189 -1.13 0.09 -28.43
N GLU A 190 -0.43 -1.03 -28.40
CA GLU A 190 0.57 -1.36 -29.41
C GLU A 190 0.04 -2.32 -30.49
N HIS A 191 -1.12 -2.96 -30.25
CA HIS A 191 -1.81 -3.84 -31.22
C HIS A 191 -0.91 -4.90 -31.90
N GLN A 192 0.23 -5.23 -31.29
CA GLN A 192 1.17 -6.21 -31.82
C GLN A 192 0.69 -7.63 -31.52
N THR A 193 0.70 -8.49 -32.54
CA THR A 193 0.20 -9.85 -32.41
C THR A 193 1.22 -10.86 -31.85
N SER A 194 2.53 -10.56 -31.89
CA SER A 194 3.60 -11.53 -31.58
C SER A 194 4.67 -11.06 -30.57
N GLY A 195 4.68 -9.77 -30.18
CA GLY A 195 5.72 -9.26 -29.27
C GLY A 195 5.53 -9.76 -27.82
N LYS A 196 6.61 -10.15 -27.16
CA LYS A 196 6.68 -10.48 -25.73
C LYS A 196 7.21 -9.33 -24.87
N GLN A 197 7.33 -8.13 -25.42
CA GLN A 197 7.97 -6.98 -24.82
C GLN A 197 7.07 -5.75 -24.94
N LEU A 198 7.21 -4.84 -23.98
CA LEU A 198 6.53 -3.55 -24.00
C LEU A 198 7.36 -2.52 -24.77
N GLY A 199 6.70 -1.73 -25.60
CA GLY A 199 7.33 -0.68 -26.40
C GLY A 199 7.20 0.72 -25.79
N PRO A 200 7.71 1.74 -26.51
CA PRO A 200 7.76 3.12 -26.03
C PRO A 200 6.39 3.72 -25.70
N ALA A 201 5.33 3.31 -26.41
CA ALA A 201 3.99 3.86 -26.16
C ALA A 201 3.43 3.47 -24.78
N VAL A 202 3.71 2.25 -24.31
CA VAL A 202 3.36 1.80 -22.96
C VAL A 202 4.27 2.47 -21.94
N TYR A 203 5.59 2.46 -22.18
CA TYR A 203 6.53 3.08 -21.24
C TYR A 203 6.31 4.58 -21.09
N LEU A 204 5.85 5.29 -22.10
CA LEU A 204 5.45 6.69 -21.93
C LEU A 204 4.39 6.86 -20.83
N ARG A 205 3.36 6.00 -20.81
CA ARG A 205 2.32 6.04 -19.77
C ARG A 205 2.84 5.65 -18.39
N LEU A 206 3.76 4.70 -18.33
CA LEU A 206 4.42 4.32 -17.07
C LEU A 206 5.33 5.45 -16.56
N PHE A 207 6.10 6.09 -17.45
CA PHE A 207 7.00 7.19 -17.08
C PHE A 207 6.26 8.47 -16.67
N GLU A 208 5.13 8.79 -17.31
CA GLU A 208 4.24 9.87 -16.84
C GLU A 208 3.76 9.62 -15.40
N LEU A 209 3.36 8.38 -15.06
CA LEU A 209 3.02 8.01 -13.69
C LEU A 209 4.22 8.11 -12.75
N MET A 210 5.38 7.60 -13.17
CA MET A 210 6.62 7.67 -12.37
C MET A 210 6.99 9.11 -12.03
N LEU A 211 6.93 10.03 -13.01
CA LEU A 211 7.16 11.45 -12.77
C LEU A 211 6.16 12.05 -11.77
N ARG A 212 4.88 11.71 -11.86
CA ARG A 212 3.84 12.17 -10.93
C ARG A 212 4.05 11.63 -9.51
N LEU A 213 4.53 10.41 -9.38
CA LEU A 213 4.88 9.76 -8.11
C LEU A 213 6.29 10.15 -7.61
N ARG A 214 7.03 10.98 -8.36
CA ARG A 214 8.40 11.40 -8.09
C ARG A 214 9.40 10.22 -8.04
N ALA A 215 9.10 9.13 -8.74
CA ALA A 215 10.04 8.07 -9.03
C ALA A 215 11.04 8.55 -10.08
N ASN A 216 12.30 8.11 -9.98
CA ASN A 216 13.36 8.49 -10.91
C ASN A 216 14.08 7.29 -11.55
N THR A 217 13.66 6.07 -11.26
CA THR A 217 14.33 4.85 -11.72
C THR A 217 13.31 3.82 -12.18
N LEU A 218 13.43 3.31 -13.40
CA LEU A 218 12.79 2.08 -13.83
C LEU A 218 13.70 0.92 -13.48
N TRP A 219 13.23 -0.04 -12.68
CA TRP A 219 13.96 -1.26 -12.37
C TRP A 219 13.40 -2.44 -13.16
N ASN A 220 14.03 -2.80 -14.24
CA ASN A 220 13.46 -3.78 -15.16
C ASN A 220 14.03 -5.19 -15.01
N GLY A 221 15.10 -5.36 -14.23
CA GLY A 221 15.83 -6.63 -14.08
C GLY A 221 16.17 -7.28 -15.42
N ASP A 222 17.36 -7.80 -15.61
CA ASP A 222 17.68 -8.60 -16.79
C ASP A 222 17.05 -9.99 -16.65
N THR A 223 15.80 -10.13 -17.08
CA THR A 223 15.25 -11.42 -17.43
C THR A 223 15.32 -11.54 -18.97
N GLU A 224 15.68 -12.68 -19.49
CA GLU A 224 15.74 -12.99 -20.94
C GLU A 224 14.42 -12.64 -21.68
N TRP A 225 13.34 -12.45 -20.94
CA TRP A 225 11.99 -12.23 -21.43
C TRP A 225 11.56 -10.76 -21.51
N ASN A 226 12.28 -9.83 -20.83
CA ASN A 226 11.89 -8.43 -20.72
C ASN A 226 13.06 -7.47 -20.86
N ALA A 227 13.86 -7.62 -21.91
CA ALA A 227 14.95 -6.69 -22.15
C ALA A 227 14.39 -5.32 -22.62
N PHE A 228 14.04 -4.45 -21.68
CA PHE A 228 13.67 -3.06 -21.93
C PHE A 228 14.63 -2.38 -22.90
N THR A 229 15.92 -2.62 -22.72
CA THR A 229 17.00 -2.04 -23.52
C THR A 229 17.09 -2.58 -24.94
N SER A 230 16.47 -3.71 -25.26
CA SER A 230 16.49 -4.32 -26.60
C SER A 230 15.40 -3.77 -27.52
N VAL A 231 14.39 -3.10 -26.97
CA VAL A 231 13.29 -2.51 -27.75
C VAL A 231 13.68 -1.10 -28.18
N LYS A 232 13.72 -0.88 -29.49
CA LYS A 232 14.05 0.44 -30.07
C LYS A 232 13.12 1.53 -29.55
N GLY A 233 13.67 2.63 -29.09
CA GLY A 233 12.95 3.79 -28.58
C GLY A 233 12.74 3.80 -27.07
N ASN A 234 12.87 2.66 -26.36
CA ASN A 234 12.67 2.61 -24.92
C ASN A 234 13.75 3.39 -24.15
N MET A 235 15.03 3.20 -24.50
CA MET A 235 16.14 3.94 -23.85
C MET A 235 16.10 5.42 -24.15
N GLU A 236 15.82 5.79 -25.39
CA GLU A 236 15.68 7.19 -25.80
C GLU A 236 14.52 7.89 -25.07
N LEU A 237 13.43 7.16 -24.82
CA LEU A 237 12.32 7.67 -24.04
C LEU A 237 12.70 7.82 -22.55
N ALA A 238 13.41 6.85 -21.97
CA ALA A 238 13.90 6.95 -20.59
C ALA A 238 14.84 8.14 -20.42
N ASP A 239 15.76 8.35 -21.35
CA ASP A 239 16.65 9.51 -21.38
C ASP A 239 15.88 10.84 -21.51
N SER A 240 14.86 10.88 -22.37
CA SER A 240 13.99 12.06 -22.52
C SER A 240 13.21 12.39 -21.26
N CYS A 241 12.86 11.38 -20.48
CA CYS A 241 12.20 11.51 -19.17
C CYS A 241 13.21 11.68 -18.02
N ASP A 242 14.51 11.73 -18.31
CA ASP A 242 15.61 11.80 -17.34
C ASP A 242 15.53 10.71 -16.27
N LEU A 243 15.16 9.48 -16.65
CA LEU A 243 15.02 8.33 -15.77
C LEU A 243 16.27 7.44 -15.82
N PHE A 244 16.66 6.94 -14.67
CA PHE A 244 17.63 5.85 -14.56
C PHE A 244 16.97 4.53 -14.95
N VAL A 245 17.77 3.62 -15.54
CA VAL A 245 17.33 2.26 -15.83
C VAL A 245 18.15 1.28 -14.99
N GLY A 246 17.48 0.51 -14.13
CA GLY A 246 18.09 -0.50 -13.28
C GLY A 246 18.16 -1.86 -13.94
N THR A 247 19.29 -2.54 -13.77
CA THR A 247 19.49 -3.96 -14.08
C THR A 247 19.70 -4.74 -12.78
N LYS A 248 19.91 -6.06 -12.85
CA LYS A 248 20.12 -6.88 -11.63
C LYS A 248 21.18 -6.33 -10.66
N THR A 249 22.22 -5.72 -11.21
CA THR A 249 23.43 -5.34 -10.46
C THR A 249 23.88 -3.89 -10.67
N HIS A 250 23.21 -3.15 -11.58
CA HIS A 250 23.66 -1.81 -11.95
C HIS A 250 22.51 -0.86 -12.24
N LEU A 251 22.76 0.44 -12.02
CA LEU A 251 21.97 1.53 -12.59
C LEU A 251 22.66 2.05 -13.85
N LEU A 252 21.89 2.18 -14.92
CA LEU A 252 22.33 2.77 -16.18
C LEU A 252 21.84 4.22 -16.23
N THR A 253 22.72 5.14 -16.61
CA THR A 253 22.39 6.54 -16.78
C THR A 253 23.25 7.14 -17.86
N HIS A 254 22.81 8.24 -18.46
CA HIS A 254 23.61 9.07 -19.34
C HIS A 254 24.04 10.34 -18.61
N VAL A 255 25.35 10.57 -18.52
CA VAL A 255 25.91 11.80 -18.00
C VAL A 255 26.69 12.48 -19.11
N LYS A 256 26.26 13.68 -19.50
CA LYS A 256 26.88 14.46 -20.63
C LYS A 256 26.99 13.62 -21.91
N GLY A 257 25.95 12.86 -22.27
CA GLY A 257 25.92 12.01 -23.46
C GLY A 257 26.73 10.70 -23.37
N LYS A 258 27.38 10.41 -22.23
CA LYS A 258 28.12 9.16 -22.01
C LYS A 258 27.36 8.24 -21.10
N LYS A 259 27.23 6.98 -21.50
CA LYS A 259 26.66 5.90 -20.67
C LYS A 259 27.53 5.70 -19.42
N LYS A 260 26.93 5.78 -18.25
CA LYS A 260 27.56 5.49 -16.96
C LYS A 260 26.84 4.35 -16.27
N THR A 261 27.59 3.48 -15.64
CA THR A 261 27.09 2.34 -14.88
C THR A 261 27.44 2.53 -13.40
N ILE A 262 26.45 2.41 -12.53
CA ILE A 262 26.63 2.50 -11.07
C ILE A 262 26.32 1.12 -10.50
N PRO A 263 27.28 0.43 -9.84
CA PRO A 263 27.03 -0.86 -9.20
C PRO A 263 25.97 -0.75 -8.10
N VAL A 264 25.13 -1.77 -7.98
CA VAL A 264 24.11 -1.87 -6.92
C VAL A 264 24.24 -3.18 -6.18
N HIS A 265 24.30 -3.11 -4.86
CA HIS A 265 24.25 -4.28 -3.99
C HIS A 265 23.03 -4.17 -3.07
N PHE A 266 22.11 -5.11 -3.20
CA PHE A 266 20.96 -5.17 -2.30
C PHE A 266 21.39 -5.64 -0.92
N THR A 267 21.20 -4.78 0.06
CA THR A 267 21.56 -5.03 1.46
C THR A 267 20.38 -5.52 2.28
N LEU A 268 19.15 -5.18 1.85
CA LEU A 268 17.92 -5.55 2.51
C LEU A 268 16.88 -5.98 1.47
N ARG A 269 16.14 -7.04 1.79
CA ARG A 269 15.03 -7.55 0.95
C ARG A 269 13.90 -7.99 1.86
N ASP A 270 12.69 -7.97 1.33
CA ASP A 270 11.59 -8.68 1.94
C ASP A 270 11.55 -10.16 1.48
N ASP A 271 10.69 -10.93 2.12
CA ASP A 271 10.47 -12.36 1.83
C ASP A 271 9.61 -12.62 0.59
N GLY A 272 9.17 -11.58 -0.11
CA GLY A 272 8.22 -11.61 -1.21
C GLY A 272 6.77 -11.36 -0.76
N PHE A 273 6.51 -11.32 0.54
CA PHE A 273 5.18 -11.11 1.13
C PHE A 273 5.09 -9.85 1.98
N GLY A 274 6.18 -9.06 2.00
CA GLY A 274 6.25 -7.76 2.66
C GLY A 274 6.95 -7.75 4.01
N TYR A 275 7.43 -8.89 4.53
CA TYR A 275 8.23 -8.95 5.76
C TYR A 275 9.71 -8.95 5.42
N LEU A 276 10.50 -8.07 6.04
CA LEU A 276 11.95 -8.03 5.83
C LEU A 276 12.62 -9.35 6.24
N THR A 277 13.56 -9.85 5.42
CA THR A 277 14.24 -11.14 5.64
C THR A 277 15.40 -11.07 6.62
N SER A 278 15.84 -9.89 6.98
CA SER A 278 16.91 -9.66 7.95
C SER A 278 16.66 -8.41 8.78
N ASP A 279 17.27 -8.38 9.95
CA ASP A 279 17.19 -7.23 10.83
C ASP A 279 17.92 -6.03 10.22
N ALA A 280 17.18 -4.95 9.96
CA ALA A 280 17.75 -3.74 9.38
C ALA A 280 18.84 -3.13 10.28
N GLU A 281 18.72 -3.27 11.62
CA GLU A 281 19.73 -2.81 12.57
C GLU A 281 21.08 -3.53 12.39
N LEU A 282 21.04 -4.86 12.15
CA LEU A 282 22.27 -5.63 11.93
C LEU A 282 22.92 -5.32 10.59
N VAL A 283 22.12 -4.99 9.58
CA VAL A 283 22.61 -4.57 8.27
C VAL A 283 23.31 -3.21 8.37
N HIS A 284 22.73 -2.26 9.10
CA HIS A 284 23.31 -0.92 9.30
C HIS A 284 24.70 -0.96 9.95
N LYS A 285 24.90 -1.79 10.97
CA LYS A 285 26.19 -1.93 11.65
C LYS A 285 27.34 -2.43 10.75
N LYS A 286 27.00 -3.00 9.57
CA LYS A 286 27.98 -3.60 8.64
C LYS A 286 28.33 -2.71 7.44
N GLN A 287 27.53 -1.70 7.12
CA GLN A 287 27.67 -0.93 5.87
C GLN A 287 27.41 0.56 6.11
N ASN A 288 28.36 1.39 5.66
CA ASN A 288 28.20 2.84 5.63
C ASN A 288 27.17 3.25 4.56
N ASP A 289 26.07 3.90 4.93
CA ASP A 289 25.09 4.74 4.22
C ASP A 289 24.70 4.43 2.72
N HIS A 290 25.10 3.31 2.12
CA HIS A 290 24.88 3.01 0.70
C HIS A 290 23.97 1.80 0.46
N GLY A 291 23.04 1.52 1.38
CA GLY A 291 22.17 0.37 1.30
C GLY A 291 21.09 0.48 0.23
N ALA A 292 20.79 -0.65 -0.44
CA ALA A 292 19.67 -0.80 -1.35
C ALA A 292 18.64 -1.80 -0.80
N LEU A 293 17.35 -1.48 -0.98
CA LEU A 293 16.20 -2.27 -0.60
C LEU A 293 15.48 -2.79 -1.85
N ALA A 294 15.10 -4.07 -1.86
CA ALA A 294 14.08 -4.61 -2.76
C ALA A 294 12.85 -5.00 -1.93
N TYR A 295 11.67 -4.47 -2.30
CA TYR A 295 10.43 -4.64 -1.56
C TYR A 295 9.25 -4.94 -2.48
N HIS A 296 8.45 -5.97 -2.15
CA HIS A 296 7.31 -6.42 -2.94
C HIS A 296 5.99 -5.87 -2.39
N LEU A 297 5.22 -5.19 -3.24
CA LEU A 297 3.89 -4.67 -2.89
C LEU A 297 2.78 -5.66 -3.27
N ASN A 298 2.91 -6.34 -4.42
CA ASN A 298 1.97 -7.37 -4.89
C ASN A 298 2.59 -8.29 -5.94
N SER A 299 3.91 -8.41 -5.98
CA SER A 299 4.60 -9.26 -6.94
C SER A 299 5.69 -9.99 -6.21
N ALA A 300 5.54 -11.29 -6.08
CA ALA A 300 6.61 -12.16 -5.62
C ALA A 300 7.09 -13.02 -6.78
N GLY A 301 8.39 -13.14 -6.98
CA GLY A 301 8.97 -14.04 -7.99
C GLY A 301 8.55 -15.49 -7.75
N ARG A 302 8.57 -16.34 -8.81
CA ARG A 302 8.22 -17.75 -8.69
C ARG A 302 9.00 -18.45 -7.56
N PRO A 303 8.34 -19.34 -6.78
CA PRO A 303 7.02 -19.96 -6.95
C PRO A 303 5.86 -19.25 -6.22
N HIS A 304 5.94 -17.97 -6.02
CA HIS A 304 5.02 -17.21 -5.20
C HIS A 304 3.71 -16.88 -5.93
N ASP A 305 2.64 -16.67 -5.17
CA ASP A 305 1.27 -16.70 -5.65
C ASP A 305 0.50 -15.42 -5.34
N ASP A 306 1.18 -14.36 -4.92
CA ASP A 306 0.59 -13.05 -4.60
C ASP A 306 0.56 -12.15 -5.84
N LEU A 307 -0.22 -12.55 -6.84
CA LEU A 307 -0.19 -12.01 -8.19
C LEU A 307 -1.51 -11.39 -8.65
N TRP A 308 -2.61 -11.55 -7.91
CA TRP A 308 -3.94 -11.17 -8.35
C TRP A 308 -4.41 -9.86 -7.69
N LEU A 309 -4.69 -9.87 -6.38
CA LEU A 309 -5.13 -8.71 -5.63
C LEU A 309 -3.99 -8.15 -4.77
N THR A 310 -3.96 -6.84 -4.59
CA THR A 310 -2.99 -6.21 -3.68
C THR A 310 -3.55 -6.17 -2.28
N THR A 311 -3.20 -7.16 -1.46
CA THR A 311 -3.75 -7.36 -0.11
C THR A 311 -2.77 -7.04 1.01
N ILE A 312 -1.52 -6.71 0.70
CA ILE A 312 -0.54 -6.28 1.71
C ILE A 312 -1.06 -5.07 2.50
N GLN A 313 -1.04 -5.20 3.83
CA GLN A 313 -1.54 -4.15 4.71
C GLN A 313 -0.70 -2.86 4.60
N PRO A 314 -1.32 -1.68 4.45
CA PRO A 314 -0.59 -0.41 4.43
C PRO A 314 0.26 -0.17 5.69
N GLY A 315 -0.17 -0.71 6.85
CA GLY A 315 0.60 -0.69 8.10
C GLY A 315 1.92 -1.42 7.99
N LEU A 316 1.95 -2.58 7.35
CA LEU A 316 3.17 -3.34 7.11
C LEU A 316 4.12 -2.57 6.18
N VAL A 317 3.62 -2.10 5.03
CA VAL A 317 4.41 -1.29 4.09
C VAL A 317 5.04 -0.08 4.79
N CYS A 318 4.25 0.66 5.57
CA CYS A 318 4.75 1.83 6.29
C CYS A 318 5.80 1.45 7.34
N HIS A 319 5.56 0.40 8.11
CA HIS A 319 6.48 -0.04 9.16
C HIS A 319 7.83 -0.44 8.58
N GLU A 320 7.83 -1.33 7.59
CA GLU A 320 9.06 -1.92 7.03
C GLU A 320 9.88 -0.88 6.27
N LEU A 321 9.26 -0.04 5.44
CA LEU A 321 9.97 1.01 4.70
C LEU A 321 10.54 2.09 5.62
N LYS A 322 9.81 2.49 6.67
CA LYS A 322 10.35 3.43 7.67
C LYS A 322 11.48 2.80 8.47
N THR A 323 11.36 1.53 8.82
CA THR A 323 12.42 0.80 9.52
C THR A 323 13.67 0.73 8.65
N ALA A 324 13.56 0.36 7.38
CA ALA A 324 14.69 0.37 6.45
C ALA A 324 15.35 1.77 6.37
N TYR A 325 14.55 2.83 6.27
CA TYR A 325 15.06 4.20 6.23
C TYR A 325 15.75 4.62 7.53
N GLU A 326 15.15 4.34 8.68
CA GLU A 326 15.69 4.67 10.01
C GLU A 326 17.04 4.00 10.24
N TYR A 327 17.27 2.82 9.67
CA TYR A 327 18.54 2.09 9.70
C TYR A 327 19.49 2.39 8.51
N GLY A 328 19.29 3.51 7.81
CA GLY A 328 20.26 4.04 6.84
C GLY A 328 20.12 3.51 5.41
N ILE A 329 19.09 2.73 5.06
CA ILE A 329 18.85 2.27 3.69
C ILE A 329 18.22 3.40 2.88
N LYS A 330 19.05 4.32 2.37
CA LYS A 330 18.63 5.58 1.73
C LYS A 330 19.09 5.73 0.28
N GLN A 331 19.94 4.83 -0.20
CA GLN A 331 20.50 4.95 -1.53
C GLN A 331 19.50 4.56 -2.61
N LEU A 332 18.90 3.38 -2.50
CA LEU A 332 17.98 2.84 -3.51
C LEU A 332 16.86 2.05 -2.85
N TRP A 333 15.62 2.36 -3.24
CA TRP A 333 14.46 1.51 -3.00
C TRP A 333 13.90 1.02 -4.32
N VAL A 334 13.77 -0.29 -4.49
CA VAL A 334 13.12 -0.95 -5.61
C VAL A 334 11.79 -1.51 -5.14
N LEU A 335 10.69 -0.92 -5.61
CA LEU A 335 9.33 -1.31 -5.29
C LEU A 335 8.80 -2.20 -6.41
N ASN A 336 8.51 -3.46 -6.09
CA ASN A 336 8.05 -4.45 -7.06
C ASN A 336 6.52 -4.48 -7.10
N VAL A 337 5.94 -4.32 -8.28
CA VAL A 337 4.51 -4.41 -8.56
C VAL A 337 4.24 -5.20 -9.84
N THR A 338 3.11 -5.91 -9.93
CA THR A 338 2.68 -6.57 -11.16
C THR A 338 2.19 -5.56 -12.19
N ASN A 339 1.32 -4.64 -11.77
CA ASN A 339 0.90 -3.50 -12.56
C ASN A 339 0.53 -2.33 -11.62
N PRO A 340 0.63 -1.08 -12.07
CA PRO A 340 0.41 0.05 -11.19
C PRO A 340 -1.04 0.21 -10.75
N LYS A 341 -2.02 -0.16 -11.60
CA LYS A 341 -3.44 0.08 -11.33
C LYS A 341 -3.97 -0.76 -10.16
N SER A 342 -3.43 -1.95 -9.92
CA SER A 342 -3.82 -2.78 -8.78
C SER A 342 -3.19 -2.34 -7.45
N ALA A 343 -2.11 -1.53 -7.49
CA ALA A 343 -1.32 -1.17 -6.31
C ALA A 343 -1.40 0.33 -5.94
N ILE A 344 -2.48 1.01 -6.31
CA ILE A 344 -2.64 2.47 -6.14
C ILE A 344 -2.31 2.92 -4.71
N ILE A 345 -2.88 2.26 -3.70
CA ILE A 345 -2.72 2.63 -2.29
C ILE A 345 -1.28 2.38 -1.83
N GLN A 346 -0.77 1.17 -2.02
CA GLN A 346 0.54 0.75 -1.54
C GLN A 346 1.67 1.48 -2.25
N LEU A 347 1.56 1.65 -3.57
CA LEU A 347 2.59 2.33 -4.35
C LEU A 347 2.61 3.84 -4.04
N SER A 348 1.46 4.49 -3.85
CA SER A 348 1.41 5.88 -3.39
C SER A 348 2.10 6.04 -2.02
N LEU A 349 1.74 5.19 -1.06
CA LEU A 349 2.33 5.20 0.28
C LEU A 349 3.85 5.01 0.25
N ALA A 350 4.32 4.02 -0.49
CA ALA A 350 5.74 3.70 -0.57
C ALA A 350 6.56 4.82 -1.24
N MET A 351 6.02 5.44 -2.31
CA MET A 351 6.68 6.55 -3.00
C MET A 351 6.67 7.83 -2.18
N ASP A 352 5.58 8.13 -1.46
CA ASP A 352 5.54 9.27 -0.55
C ASP A 352 6.52 9.10 0.63
N LEU A 353 6.68 7.88 1.17
CA LEU A 353 7.70 7.56 2.18
C LEU A 353 9.13 7.69 1.63
N ALA A 354 9.37 7.26 0.40
CA ALA A 354 10.68 7.41 -0.26
C ALA A 354 11.03 8.89 -0.50
N TRP A 355 10.01 9.72 -0.74
CA TRP A 355 10.17 11.17 -0.86
C TRP A 355 10.36 11.84 0.50
N ASN A 356 9.49 11.54 1.45
CA ASN A 356 9.52 12.08 2.81
C ASN A 356 9.03 11.04 3.83
N PRO A 357 9.90 10.35 4.56
CA PRO A 357 9.51 9.32 5.53
C PRO A 357 8.68 9.86 6.70
N ASN A 358 8.67 11.19 6.91
CA ASN A 358 7.85 11.83 7.93
C ASN A 358 6.44 12.23 7.44
N ALA A 359 6.14 12.05 6.15
CA ALA A 359 4.82 12.36 5.59
C ALA A 359 3.69 11.51 6.23
N VAL A 360 4.02 10.31 6.66
CA VAL A 360 3.07 9.37 7.27
C VAL A 360 3.60 8.88 8.62
N LYS A 361 2.79 9.01 9.67
CA LYS A 361 3.10 8.44 10.98
C LYS A 361 2.58 6.99 11.06
N ARG A 362 3.30 6.08 11.73
CA ARG A 362 2.89 4.68 11.91
C ARG A 362 1.51 4.51 12.55
N ASN A 363 1.10 5.41 13.41
CA ASN A 363 -0.20 5.40 14.10
C ASN A 363 -1.31 6.24 13.40
N ALA A 364 -1.08 6.70 12.17
CA ALA A 364 -2.00 7.55 11.42
C ALA A 364 -2.10 7.18 9.92
N ILE A 365 -1.90 5.90 9.62
CA ILE A 365 -1.96 5.37 8.25
C ILE A 365 -3.40 5.39 7.72
N ASP A 366 -4.36 5.22 8.58
CA ASP A 366 -5.79 5.39 8.30
C ASP A 366 -6.12 6.80 7.76
N ARG A 367 -5.52 7.85 8.35
CA ARG A 367 -5.67 9.24 7.86
C ARG A 367 -4.98 9.45 6.51
N TYR A 368 -3.85 8.79 6.28
CA TYR A 368 -3.20 8.83 4.98
C TYR A 368 -4.09 8.18 3.91
N LEU A 369 -4.70 7.04 4.25
CA LEU A 369 -5.65 6.35 3.38
C LEU A 369 -6.83 7.25 2.99
N ASP A 370 -7.36 8.07 3.90
CA ASP A 370 -8.44 9.01 3.59
C ASP A 370 -8.12 9.95 2.43
N ASN A 371 -6.87 10.42 2.35
CA ASN A 371 -6.46 11.31 1.25
C ASN A 371 -6.48 10.60 -0.11
N ILE A 372 -6.17 9.30 -0.14
CA ILE A 372 -6.26 8.50 -1.36
C ILE A 372 -7.72 8.20 -1.70
N LEU A 373 -8.52 7.82 -0.71
CA LEU A 373 -9.95 7.54 -0.87
C LEU A 373 -10.72 8.78 -1.35
N LEU A 374 -10.35 9.97 -0.85
CA LEU A 374 -10.91 11.23 -1.32
C LEU A 374 -10.70 11.43 -2.82
N GLN A 375 -9.50 11.13 -3.33
CA GLN A 375 -9.20 11.27 -4.74
C GLN A 375 -9.94 10.24 -5.61
N ILE A 376 -10.06 9.00 -5.13
CA ILE A 376 -10.65 7.88 -5.88
C ILE A 376 -12.19 7.93 -5.86
N ALA A 377 -12.80 8.43 -4.79
CA ALA A 377 -14.21 8.23 -4.53
C ALA A 377 -14.97 9.51 -4.12
N GLY A 378 -14.29 10.62 -3.90
CA GLY A 378 -14.88 11.90 -3.50
C GLY A 378 -15.25 11.99 -2.01
N GLN A 379 -15.51 13.22 -1.54
CA GLN A 379 -15.63 13.57 -0.11
C GLN A 379 -16.74 12.79 0.62
N LYS A 380 -17.89 12.58 -0.01
CA LYS A 380 -19.06 11.94 0.65
C LYS A 380 -18.80 10.49 1.06
N ALA A 381 -17.94 9.80 0.35
CA ALA A 381 -17.71 8.37 0.53
C ALA A 381 -16.57 8.05 1.50
N VAL A 382 -15.64 8.99 1.77
CA VAL A 382 -14.37 8.73 2.48
C VAL A 382 -14.55 7.99 3.80
N TYR A 383 -15.42 8.50 4.69
CA TYR A 383 -15.59 7.92 6.02
C TYR A 383 -16.08 6.46 5.96
N ARG A 384 -17.06 6.18 5.10
CA ARG A 384 -17.60 4.82 4.93
C ARG A 384 -16.60 3.91 4.23
N LEU A 385 -15.85 4.43 3.27
CA LEU A 385 -14.80 3.66 2.58
C LEU A 385 -13.60 3.36 3.48
N ARG A 386 -13.28 4.22 4.44
CA ARG A 386 -12.28 3.90 5.46
C ARG A 386 -12.65 2.59 6.17
N SER A 387 -13.88 2.49 6.69
CA SER A 387 -14.36 1.27 7.36
C SER A 387 -14.36 0.06 6.43
N VAL A 388 -14.77 0.23 5.18
CA VAL A 388 -14.71 -0.84 4.14
C VAL A 388 -13.27 -1.33 3.95
N MET A 389 -12.31 -0.41 3.80
CA MET A 389 -10.91 -0.77 3.58
C MET A 389 -10.24 -1.35 4.84
N GLN A 390 -10.60 -0.87 6.02
CA GLN A 390 -10.16 -1.48 7.28
C GLN A 390 -10.64 -2.94 7.38
N GLN A 391 -11.91 -3.20 7.11
CA GLN A 391 -12.44 -4.56 7.11
C GLN A 391 -11.84 -5.42 5.98
N PHE A 392 -11.62 -4.87 4.78
CA PHE A 392 -10.93 -5.56 3.70
C PHE A 392 -9.52 -6.02 4.11
N TYR A 393 -8.70 -5.10 4.66
CA TYR A 393 -7.35 -5.45 5.10
C TYR A 393 -7.34 -6.34 6.34
N HIS A 394 -8.34 -6.26 7.21
CA HIS A 394 -8.52 -7.19 8.31
C HIS A 394 -8.73 -8.63 7.81
N LEU A 395 -9.72 -8.84 6.94
CA LEU A 395 -10.05 -10.16 6.42
C LEU A 395 -8.92 -10.74 5.57
N THR A 396 -8.28 -9.93 4.74
CA THR A 396 -7.16 -10.39 3.92
C THR A 396 -5.87 -10.63 4.72
N ALA A 397 -5.71 -10.01 5.89
CA ALA A 397 -4.61 -10.33 6.82
C ALA A 397 -4.81 -11.67 7.51
N ILE A 398 -6.06 -12.03 7.85
CA ILE A 398 -6.38 -13.36 8.38
C ILE A 398 -5.98 -14.45 7.38
N ARG A 399 -6.38 -14.29 6.10
CA ARG A 399 -5.90 -15.12 5.00
C ARG A 399 -6.05 -14.40 3.67
N ARG A 400 -5.00 -14.38 2.86
CA ARG A 400 -5.07 -13.77 1.52
C ARG A 400 -6.01 -14.59 0.61
N PRO A 401 -6.76 -13.93 -0.30
CA PRO A 401 -7.71 -14.63 -1.17
C PRO A 401 -7.09 -15.76 -1.98
N GLU A 402 -5.88 -15.57 -2.52
CA GLU A 402 -5.16 -16.59 -3.29
C GLU A 402 -4.79 -17.82 -2.46
N TRP A 403 -4.68 -17.68 -1.15
CA TRP A 403 -4.26 -18.75 -0.25
C TRP A 403 -5.42 -19.53 0.38
N MET A 404 -6.66 -19.19 0.05
CA MET A 404 -7.85 -19.89 0.56
C MET A 404 -7.91 -21.37 0.16
N GLY A 405 -7.25 -21.76 -0.93
CA GLY A 405 -7.18 -23.14 -1.38
C GLY A 405 -5.82 -23.82 -1.14
N TRP A 406 -4.92 -23.20 -0.35
CA TRP A 406 -3.58 -23.71 -0.12
C TRP A 406 -3.23 -23.74 1.36
N ASN A 407 -2.34 -24.69 1.72
CA ASN A 407 -1.76 -24.77 3.05
C ASN A 407 -0.27 -24.38 3.08
N ARG A 408 0.29 -23.90 1.95
CA ARG A 408 1.69 -23.45 1.81
C ARG A 408 1.80 -22.26 0.90
N THR A 409 2.67 -21.32 1.23
CA THR A 409 2.94 -20.13 0.42
C THR A 409 3.88 -20.37 -0.76
N ALA A 410 4.68 -21.45 -0.70
CA ALA A 410 5.74 -21.75 -1.68
C ALA A 410 5.82 -23.25 -2.01
N GLY A 411 4.73 -23.99 -1.94
CA GLY A 411 4.70 -25.44 -2.08
C GLY A 411 4.94 -25.94 -3.49
N LYS A 412 5.49 -27.16 -3.62
CA LYS A 412 5.57 -27.89 -4.88
C LYS A 412 4.22 -28.46 -5.31
N SER A 413 3.35 -28.81 -4.37
CA SER A 413 2.00 -29.28 -4.65
C SER A 413 1.08 -28.09 -4.91
N ARG A 414 0.43 -28.10 -6.05
CA ARG A 414 -0.52 -27.08 -6.49
C ARG A 414 -1.96 -27.59 -6.51
N SER A 415 -2.23 -28.70 -5.84
CA SER A 415 -3.61 -29.16 -5.62
C SER A 415 -4.30 -28.26 -4.62
N VAL A 416 -5.60 -27.99 -4.84
CA VAL A 416 -6.43 -27.24 -3.88
C VAL A 416 -6.55 -28.07 -2.60
N GLN A 417 -6.36 -27.40 -1.45
CA GLN A 417 -6.43 -28.02 -0.14
C GLN A 417 -7.40 -27.23 0.77
N ASN A 418 -7.88 -27.90 1.83
CA ASN A 418 -8.70 -27.23 2.83
C ASN A 418 -7.86 -26.28 3.67
N THR A 419 -8.48 -25.21 4.12
CA THR A 419 -7.92 -24.30 5.11
C THR A 419 -8.06 -24.90 6.51
N ASP A 420 -7.36 -24.32 7.49
CA ASP A 420 -7.42 -24.74 8.89
C ASP A 420 -8.55 -24.02 9.69
N PHE A 421 -9.49 -23.34 9.02
CA PHE A 421 -10.67 -22.80 9.70
C PHE A 421 -11.48 -23.91 10.36
N ASN A 422 -11.78 -23.74 11.66
CA ASN A 422 -12.42 -24.78 12.46
C ASN A 422 -13.92 -24.50 12.65
N ALA A 423 -14.77 -25.36 12.10
CA ALA A 423 -16.21 -25.28 12.25
C ALA A 423 -16.71 -25.47 13.71
N ASN A 424 -15.87 -26.01 14.59
CA ASN A 424 -16.21 -26.26 15.99
C ASN A 424 -15.57 -25.26 16.98
N ALA A 425 -14.81 -24.27 16.49
CA ALA A 425 -14.20 -23.25 17.34
C ALA A 425 -15.00 -21.95 17.28
N PHE A 426 -15.18 -21.31 18.43
CA PHE A 426 -15.77 -19.97 18.58
C PHE A 426 -17.07 -19.73 17.79
N GLY A 427 -17.92 -20.76 17.70
CA GLY A 427 -19.22 -20.70 17.03
C GLY A 427 -19.19 -21.03 15.54
N ASN A 428 -18.14 -21.52 14.97
CA ASN A 428 -17.86 -21.81 13.57
C ASN A 428 -17.09 -20.68 12.87
N GLU A 429 -15.78 -20.82 12.83
CA GLU A 429 -14.89 -19.80 12.21
C GLU A 429 -15.13 -19.61 10.72
N LEU A 430 -15.47 -20.68 9.98
CA LEU A 430 -15.73 -20.64 8.55
C LEU A 430 -16.97 -19.80 8.23
N GLU A 431 -18.08 -20.08 8.90
CA GLU A 431 -19.34 -19.33 8.73
C GLU A 431 -19.18 -17.86 9.16
N THR A 432 -18.49 -17.61 10.27
CA THR A 432 -18.19 -16.25 10.75
C THR A 432 -17.40 -15.48 9.73
N TYR A 433 -16.34 -16.06 9.18
CA TYR A 433 -15.49 -15.42 8.18
C TYR A 433 -16.24 -15.13 6.86
N LEU A 434 -17.10 -16.06 6.41
CA LEU A 434 -17.96 -15.85 5.24
C LEU A 434 -19.00 -14.75 5.49
N SER A 435 -19.60 -14.70 6.68
CA SER A 435 -20.53 -13.63 7.08
C SER A 435 -19.86 -12.27 7.12
N ASP A 436 -18.63 -12.17 7.61
CA ASP A 436 -17.86 -10.95 7.63
C ASP A 436 -17.54 -10.45 6.21
N TYR A 437 -17.19 -11.34 5.28
CA TYR A 437 -17.03 -11.00 3.88
C TYR A 437 -18.34 -10.56 3.21
N ASN A 438 -19.46 -11.15 3.57
CA ASN A 438 -20.75 -10.70 3.07
C ASN A 438 -21.12 -9.30 3.59
N THR A 439 -20.87 -9.03 4.86
CA THR A 439 -21.02 -7.69 5.45
C THR A 439 -20.16 -6.66 4.71
N LEU A 440 -18.93 -7.01 4.40
CA LEU A 440 -18.01 -6.18 3.61
C LEU A 440 -18.54 -5.95 2.17
N ARG A 441 -19.04 -7.00 1.52
CA ARG A 441 -19.68 -6.95 0.19
C ARG A 441 -20.85 -5.95 0.17
N VAL A 442 -21.78 -6.08 1.12
CA VAL A 442 -22.94 -5.20 1.24
C VAL A 442 -22.48 -3.76 1.52
N SER A 443 -21.48 -3.59 2.36
CA SER A 443 -20.94 -2.27 2.71
C SER A 443 -20.37 -1.54 1.49
N VAL A 444 -19.54 -2.19 0.67
CA VAL A 444 -18.95 -1.55 -0.53
C VAL A 444 -19.99 -1.24 -1.60
N GLN A 445 -21.01 -2.09 -1.76
CA GLN A 445 -22.13 -1.85 -2.70
C GLN A 445 -22.99 -0.65 -2.24
N ASN A 446 -23.23 -0.53 -0.94
CA ASN A 446 -24.02 0.58 -0.39
C ASN A 446 -23.32 1.94 -0.51
N VAL A 447 -21.99 1.98 -0.52
CA VAL A 447 -21.25 3.23 -0.71
C VAL A 447 -21.31 3.74 -2.16
N GLU A 448 -21.53 2.89 -3.13
CA GLU A 448 -21.48 3.22 -4.56
C GLU A 448 -22.41 4.40 -4.95
N ARG A 449 -23.54 4.54 -4.28
CA ARG A 449 -24.50 5.66 -4.52
C ARG A 449 -23.94 7.03 -4.16
N ASP A 450 -22.92 7.09 -3.29
CA ASP A 450 -22.26 8.33 -2.87
C ASP A 450 -21.08 8.71 -3.77
N ILE A 451 -20.71 7.83 -4.71
CA ILE A 451 -19.59 8.03 -5.62
C ILE A 451 -20.01 8.94 -6.78
N PRO A 452 -19.29 10.06 -7.01
CA PRO A 452 -19.52 10.89 -8.19
C PRO A 452 -19.38 10.08 -9.48
N THR A 453 -20.24 10.31 -10.46
CA THR A 453 -20.25 9.57 -11.73
C THR A 453 -18.87 9.54 -12.41
N ALA A 454 -18.15 10.66 -12.37
CA ALA A 454 -16.81 10.78 -12.96
C ALA A 454 -15.74 9.90 -12.26
N LEU A 455 -15.98 9.44 -11.03
CA LEU A 455 -15.05 8.61 -10.25
C LEU A 455 -15.47 7.14 -10.13
N ARG A 456 -16.57 6.73 -10.77
CA ARG A 456 -17.08 5.34 -10.67
C ARG A 456 -16.09 4.31 -11.20
N ASP A 457 -15.38 4.63 -12.27
CA ASP A 457 -14.36 3.72 -12.82
C ASP A 457 -13.14 3.60 -11.89
N ALA A 458 -12.69 4.71 -11.29
CA ALA A 458 -11.63 4.73 -10.29
C ALA A 458 -12.02 3.91 -9.05
N PHE A 459 -13.20 4.18 -8.50
CA PHE A 459 -13.76 3.44 -7.36
C PHE A 459 -13.90 1.95 -7.65
N PHE A 460 -14.46 1.59 -8.82
CA PHE A 460 -14.62 0.19 -9.20
C PHE A 460 -13.26 -0.53 -9.23
N ALA A 461 -12.28 0.02 -9.93
CA ALA A 461 -10.99 -0.64 -10.10
C ALA A 461 -10.18 -0.76 -8.81
N ALA A 462 -10.14 0.32 -8.01
CA ALA A 462 -9.27 0.41 -6.84
C ALA A 462 -9.89 -0.18 -5.56
N ILE A 463 -11.21 -0.22 -5.46
CA ILE A 463 -11.91 -0.59 -4.23
C ILE A 463 -12.96 -1.67 -4.45
N LYS A 464 -13.95 -1.45 -5.33
CA LYS A 464 -15.09 -2.36 -5.47
C LYS A 464 -14.68 -3.73 -6.00
N TYR A 465 -13.88 -3.76 -7.06
CA TYR A 465 -13.38 -5.02 -7.65
C TYR A 465 -12.57 -5.84 -6.65
N PRO A 466 -11.51 -5.33 -6.01
CA PRO A 466 -10.74 -6.15 -5.06
C PRO A 466 -11.58 -6.65 -3.88
N VAL A 467 -12.49 -5.83 -3.34
CA VAL A 467 -13.38 -6.24 -2.25
C VAL A 467 -14.33 -7.36 -2.68
N LEU A 468 -15.04 -7.20 -3.79
CA LEU A 468 -15.98 -8.22 -4.28
C LEU A 468 -15.29 -9.48 -4.75
N ALA A 469 -14.12 -9.35 -5.39
CA ALA A 469 -13.34 -10.49 -5.86
C ALA A 469 -12.75 -11.30 -4.69
N ALA A 470 -12.27 -10.64 -3.62
CA ALA A 470 -11.82 -11.31 -2.40
C ALA A 470 -12.96 -12.06 -1.71
N ALA A 471 -14.12 -11.40 -1.55
CA ALA A 471 -15.32 -12.02 -0.97
C ALA A 471 -15.79 -13.24 -1.79
N ALA A 472 -15.80 -13.11 -3.12
CA ALA A 472 -16.16 -14.21 -3.99
C ALA A 472 -15.14 -15.36 -3.98
N MET A 473 -13.83 -15.07 -3.85
CA MET A 473 -12.80 -16.12 -3.72
C MET A 473 -12.92 -16.85 -2.38
N ALA A 474 -13.14 -16.15 -1.28
CA ALA A 474 -13.39 -16.75 0.02
C ALA A 474 -14.62 -17.66 -0.04
N THR A 475 -15.75 -17.18 -0.59
CA THR A 475 -16.98 -17.98 -0.76
C THR A 475 -16.72 -19.20 -1.64
N LYS A 476 -16.05 -19.04 -2.79
CA LYS A 476 -15.71 -20.14 -3.69
C LYS A 476 -14.96 -21.25 -2.98
N GLN A 477 -13.89 -20.91 -2.26
CA GLN A 477 -13.00 -21.91 -1.69
C GLN A 477 -13.58 -22.53 -0.41
N LEU A 478 -14.12 -21.72 0.51
CA LEU A 478 -14.63 -22.21 1.77
C LEU A 478 -15.93 -22.98 1.62
N GLN A 479 -16.82 -22.58 0.71
CA GLN A 479 -18.02 -23.35 0.39
C GLN A 479 -17.69 -24.66 -0.35
N ALA A 480 -16.65 -24.69 -1.20
CA ALA A 480 -16.15 -25.94 -1.76
C ALA A 480 -15.51 -26.84 -0.69
N GLN A 481 -14.79 -26.28 0.29
CA GLN A 481 -14.27 -27.00 1.45
C GLN A 481 -15.41 -27.64 2.25
N GLU A 482 -16.43 -26.86 2.60
CA GLU A 482 -17.60 -27.32 3.34
C GLU A 482 -18.32 -28.43 2.60
N ALA A 483 -18.54 -28.28 1.28
CA ALA A 483 -19.13 -29.34 0.45
C ALA A 483 -18.33 -30.66 0.51
N ARG A 484 -16.98 -30.59 0.48
CA ARG A 484 -16.12 -31.78 0.61
C ARG A 484 -16.19 -32.41 2.00
N GLU A 485 -16.30 -31.62 3.06
CA GLU A 485 -16.40 -32.11 4.44
C GLU A 485 -17.75 -32.79 4.71
N LEU A 486 -18.85 -32.15 4.28
CA LEU A 486 -20.20 -32.70 4.39
C LEU A 486 -20.40 -33.94 3.51
N ALA A 487 -19.71 -34.02 2.40
CA ALA A 487 -19.79 -35.14 1.45
C ALA A 487 -18.96 -36.35 1.84
N ARG A 488 -18.28 -36.39 2.98
CA ARG A 488 -17.49 -37.58 3.43
C ARG A 488 -18.42 -38.79 3.72
N PRO A 489 -18.00 -40.04 3.41
CA PRO A 489 -18.84 -41.23 3.59
C PRO A 489 -19.34 -41.48 5.01
N GLN A 490 -18.69 -40.88 6.01
CA GLN A 490 -19.00 -41.01 7.44
C GLN A 490 -19.92 -39.91 7.97
N SER A 491 -20.22 -38.87 7.18
CA SER A 491 -21.12 -37.80 7.58
C SER A 491 -22.56 -38.26 7.30
N PHE A 492 -23.27 -38.63 8.33
CA PHE A 492 -24.72 -38.93 8.28
C PHE A 492 -25.47 -37.61 8.02
N HIS A 493 -26.25 -37.53 6.93
CA HIS A 493 -27.38 -36.60 6.73
C HIS A 493 -27.12 -35.20 6.08
N HIS A 494 -26.15 -35.00 5.23
CA HIS A 494 -25.96 -33.61 4.75
C HIS A 494 -25.82 -33.46 3.22
N ASP A 495 -26.44 -34.33 2.42
CA ASP A 495 -26.35 -34.20 0.95
C ASP A 495 -26.96 -32.89 0.46
N SER A 496 -28.08 -32.41 1.07
CA SER A 496 -28.69 -31.14 0.70
C SER A 496 -27.81 -29.93 1.06
N GLU A 497 -27.13 -29.96 2.22
CA GLU A 497 -26.21 -28.91 2.66
C GLU A 497 -24.95 -28.94 1.79
N ALA A 498 -24.38 -30.11 1.51
CA ALA A 498 -23.25 -30.27 0.59
C ALA A 498 -23.54 -29.74 -0.81
N LEU A 499 -24.74 -30.02 -1.36
CA LEU A 499 -25.19 -29.51 -2.65
C LEU A 499 -25.40 -28.00 -2.64
N THR A 500 -25.93 -27.44 -1.55
CA THR A 500 -26.09 -25.98 -1.37
C THR A 500 -24.73 -25.29 -1.34
N SER A 501 -23.77 -25.82 -0.56
CA SER A 501 -22.40 -25.28 -0.49
C SER A 501 -21.69 -25.39 -1.84
N ALA A 502 -21.86 -26.50 -2.57
CA ALA A 502 -21.33 -26.64 -3.93
C ALA A 502 -21.93 -25.61 -4.89
N ALA A 503 -23.24 -25.35 -4.83
CA ALA A 503 -23.94 -24.36 -5.66
C ALA A 503 -23.46 -22.92 -5.34
N ASN A 504 -23.28 -22.59 -4.06
CA ASN A 504 -22.71 -21.30 -3.62
C ASN A 504 -21.27 -21.09 -4.14
N SER A 505 -20.45 -22.13 -4.08
CA SER A 505 -19.08 -22.09 -4.60
C SER A 505 -19.05 -21.82 -6.12
N ILE A 506 -19.88 -22.49 -6.90
CA ILE A 506 -20.02 -22.26 -8.35
C ILE A 506 -20.53 -20.84 -8.65
N LYS A 507 -21.52 -20.35 -7.90
CA LYS A 507 -22.05 -18.99 -8.04
C LYS A 507 -20.93 -17.96 -7.81
N ALA A 508 -20.14 -18.13 -6.76
CA ALA A 508 -19.03 -17.25 -6.43
C ALA A 508 -17.94 -17.25 -7.52
N TYR A 509 -17.62 -18.40 -8.08
CA TYR A 509 -16.67 -18.48 -9.21
C TYR A 509 -17.19 -17.72 -10.45
N ARG A 510 -18.46 -17.88 -10.78
CA ARG A 510 -19.09 -17.13 -11.88
C ARG A 510 -19.04 -15.62 -11.64
N GLU A 511 -19.23 -15.18 -10.40
CA GLU A 511 -19.10 -13.77 -10.02
C GLU A 511 -17.70 -13.23 -10.27
N ILE A 512 -16.64 -13.95 -9.87
CA ILE A 512 -15.24 -13.54 -10.17
C ILE A 512 -15.06 -13.35 -11.68
N ARG A 513 -15.56 -14.27 -12.50
CA ARG A 513 -15.50 -14.17 -13.96
C ARG A 513 -16.23 -12.95 -14.50
N GLN A 514 -17.43 -12.67 -13.99
CA GLN A 514 -18.24 -11.51 -14.40
C GLN A 514 -17.57 -10.19 -14.01
N LEU A 515 -17.05 -10.07 -12.78
CA LEU A 515 -16.32 -8.91 -12.29
C LEU A 515 -15.08 -8.64 -13.16
N THR A 516 -14.33 -9.69 -13.48
CA THR A 516 -13.14 -9.59 -14.33
C THR A 516 -13.49 -9.25 -15.79
N ALA A 517 -14.56 -9.81 -16.32
CA ALA A 517 -15.07 -9.45 -17.65
C ALA A 517 -15.49 -7.98 -17.71
N TYR A 518 -16.17 -7.48 -16.68
CA TYR A 518 -16.50 -6.05 -16.58
C TYR A 518 -15.24 -5.18 -16.52
N TYR A 519 -14.26 -5.52 -15.65
CA TYR A 519 -13.00 -4.81 -15.53
C TYR A 519 -12.29 -4.66 -16.88
N ASN A 520 -12.17 -5.75 -17.62
CA ASN A 520 -11.43 -5.77 -18.88
C ASN A 520 -12.19 -5.15 -20.05
N ASN A 521 -13.54 -5.30 -20.13
CA ASN A 521 -14.27 -4.98 -21.35
C ASN A 521 -15.18 -3.75 -21.23
N LYS A 522 -15.52 -3.31 -20.01
CA LYS A 522 -16.48 -2.21 -19.78
C LYS A 522 -15.85 -1.02 -19.06
N LEU A 523 -14.97 -1.28 -18.10
CA LEU A 523 -14.31 -0.24 -17.30
C LEU A 523 -13.62 0.78 -18.20
N ALA A 524 -13.86 2.07 -17.98
CA ALA A 524 -13.29 3.17 -18.76
C ALA A 524 -13.43 2.93 -20.29
N ALA A 525 -14.61 2.48 -20.74
CA ALA A 525 -14.91 2.14 -22.13
C ALA A 525 -13.96 1.08 -22.75
N GLY A 526 -13.50 0.11 -21.94
CA GLY A 526 -12.61 -0.96 -22.40
C GLY A 526 -11.11 -0.61 -22.46
N LYS A 527 -10.73 0.54 -21.92
CA LYS A 527 -9.32 0.99 -21.84
C LYS A 527 -8.39 -0.07 -21.20
N TRP A 528 -8.92 -0.93 -20.32
CA TRP A 528 -8.16 -1.88 -19.53
C TRP A 528 -8.26 -3.33 -20.03
N LYS A 529 -8.66 -3.53 -21.27
CA LYS A 529 -8.81 -4.86 -21.87
C LYS A 529 -7.52 -5.69 -21.77
N GLY A 530 -7.59 -6.82 -21.06
CA GLY A 530 -6.47 -7.73 -20.86
C GLY A 530 -5.55 -7.38 -19.68
N LEU A 531 -5.82 -6.31 -18.91
CA LEU A 531 -4.98 -5.93 -17.77
C LEU A 531 -5.23 -6.81 -16.54
N MET A 532 -6.51 -7.12 -16.24
CA MET A 532 -6.85 -7.95 -15.09
C MET A 532 -6.89 -9.42 -15.47
N ASN A 533 -6.04 -10.22 -14.81
CA ASN A 533 -6.00 -11.66 -14.95
C ASN A 533 -6.49 -12.32 -13.66
N MET A 534 -7.64 -13.00 -13.71
CA MET A 534 -8.18 -13.73 -12.55
C MET A 534 -7.59 -15.13 -12.36
N ALA A 535 -6.72 -15.56 -13.24
CA ALA A 535 -6.08 -16.88 -13.20
C ALA A 535 -4.57 -16.78 -13.50
N PRO A 536 -3.80 -16.00 -12.69
CA PRO A 536 -2.36 -15.87 -12.89
C PRO A 536 -1.69 -17.24 -12.97
N HIS A 537 -0.89 -17.45 -14.03
CA HIS A 537 -0.18 -18.70 -14.30
C HIS A 537 -1.05 -19.97 -14.32
N ASN A 538 -2.38 -19.83 -14.46
CA ASN A 538 -3.34 -20.94 -14.44
C ASN A 538 -3.22 -21.83 -13.19
N LEU A 539 -2.95 -21.24 -12.03
CA LEU A 539 -2.84 -21.98 -10.79
C LEU A 539 -4.21 -22.57 -10.39
N PRO A 540 -4.25 -23.79 -9.81
CA PRO A 540 -5.49 -24.52 -9.51
C PRO A 540 -6.49 -23.74 -8.62
N VAL A 541 -6.01 -22.89 -7.74
CA VAL A 541 -6.86 -22.06 -6.88
C VAL A 541 -7.76 -21.11 -7.67
N PHE A 542 -7.37 -20.74 -8.89
CA PHE A 542 -8.15 -19.86 -9.79
C PHE A 542 -9.05 -20.64 -10.77
N ALA A 543 -8.89 -21.96 -10.90
CA ALA A 543 -9.73 -22.82 -11.74
C ALA A 543 -11.16 -22.98 -11.19
N ASP A 544 -11.95 -23.82 -11.82
CA ASP A 544 -13.27 -24.21 -11.32
C ASP A 544 -13.20 -24.71 -9.87
N PRO A 545 -14.28 -24.58 -9.07
CA PRO A 545 -14.29 -25.08 -7.69
C PRO A 545 -13.94 -26.57 -7.63
N TYR A 546 -13.07 -26.95 -6.73
CA TYR A 546 -12.77 -28.34 -6.44
C TYR A 546 -13.87 -28.93 -5.55
N LEU A 547 -14.80 -29.65 -6.16
CA LEU A 547 -15.98 -30.22 -5.51
C LEU A 547 -15.84 -31.75 -5.37
N PRO A 548 -16.61 -32.40 -4.47
CA PRO A 548 -16.63 -33.85 -4.34
C PRO A 548 -17.14 -34.54 -5.61
N ASP A 549 -16.46 -35.59 -6.07
CA ASP A 549 -16.82 -36.34 -7.29
C ASP A 549 -18.21 -36.97 -7.22
N ARG A 550 -18.70 -37.25 -6.00
CA ARG A 550 -20.03 -37.85 -5.79
C ARG A 550 -21.21 -36.88 -6.02
N LEU A 551 -20.96 -35.58 -6.06
CA LEU A 551 -21.97 -34.57 -6.34
C LEU A 551 -21.98 -34.26 -7.85
N SER A 552 -23.00 -34.72 -8.54
CA SER A 552 -23.11 -34.46 -9.97
C SER A 552 -23.48 -32.98 -10.26
N GLU A 553 -23.02 -32.46 -11.40
CA GLU A 553 -23.41 -31.11 -11.84
C GLU A 553 -24.93 -30.95 -11.98
N GLN A 554 -25.64 -32.01 -12.34
CA GLN A 554 -27.09 -31.97 -12.53
C GLN A 554 -27.82 -31.80 -11.20
N GLU A 555 -27.36 -32.49 -10.14
CA GLU A 555 -27.90 -32.36 -8.80
C GLU A 555 -27.61 -30.96 -8.24
N ILE A 556 -26.37 -30.49 -8.34
CA ILE A 556 -25.96 -29.15 -7.86
C ILE A 556 -26.82 -28.04 -8.49
N LYS A 557 -27.11 -28.14 -9.79
CA LYS A 557 -27.95 -27.15 -10.51
C LYS A 557 -29.39 -27.05 -9.99
N GLN A 558 -29.90 -28.07 -9.29
CA GLN A 558 -31.25 -28.07 -8.71
C GLN A 558 -31.34 -27.40 -7.35
N TYR A 559 -30.20 -27.17 -6.71
CA TYR A 559 -30.14 -26.56 -5.37
C TYR A 559 -30.09 -25.04 -5.44
N ALA A 560 -30.88 -24.40 -4.59
CA ALA A 560 -30.88 -22.97 -4.42
C ALA A 560 -29.61 -22.51 -3.69
N THR A 561 -29.03 -21.39 -4.16
CA THR A 561 -27.95 -20.73 -3.44
C THR A 561 -28.52 -19.93 -2.28
N THR A 562 -27.90 -20.01 -1.12
CA THR A 562 -28.15 -19.11 0.01
C THR A 562 -27.22 -17.91 -0.05
N ASP A 563 -27.67 -16.74 0.40
CA ASP A 563 -26.85 -15.54 0.28
C ASP A 563 -25.76 -15.47 1.35
N THR A 564 -25.96 -16.12 2.51
CA THR A 564 -24.94 -16.15 3.57
C THR A 564 -25.22 -17.20 4.64
N PRO A 565 -24.21 -17.91 5.16
CA PRO A 565 -24.34 -18.57 6.46
C PRO A 565 -24.46 -17.52 7.56
N GLU A 566 -25.38 -17.71 8.49
CA GLU A 566 -25.42 -16.88 9.69
C GLU A 566 -24.39 -17.39 10.70
N PRO A 567 -23.57 -16.50 11.29
CA PRO A 567 -22.60 -16.89 12.29
C PRO A 567 -23.31 -17.46 13.52
N ARG A 568 -22.85 -18.63 13.97
CA ARG A 568 -23.34 -19.21 15.21
C ARG A 568 -22.85 -18.41 16.41
N VAL A 569 -23.67 -18.32 17.45
CA VAL A 569 -23.29 -17.64 18.69
C VAL A 569 -22.08 -18.33 19.31
N ASN A 570 -21.01 -17.56 19.52
CA ASN A 570 -19.86 -18.06 20.28
C ASN A 570 -20.23 -18.19 21.75
N LEU A 571 -20.35 -19.44 22.23
CA LEU A 571 -20.62 -19.79 23.61
C LEU A 571 -19.33 -19.99 24.43
N ASP A 572 -18.16 -19.99 23.77
CA ASP A 572 -16.88 -20.17 24.43
C ASP A 572 -16.48 -18.93 25.22
N LYS A 573 -16.43 -19.03 26.51
CA LYS A 573 -15.92 -17.98 27.38
C LYS A 573 -14.39 -18.07 27.41
N CYS A 574 -13.74 -17.07 26.85
CA CYS A 574 -12.29 -16.89 26.94
C CYS A 574 -11.96 -15.41 27.12
N THR A 575 -10.89 -15.14 27.85
CA THR A 575 -10.34 -13.76 27.93
C THR A 575 -9.40 -13.54 26.78
N ALA A 576 -9.80 -12.71 25.83
CA ALA A 576 -8.98 -12.37 24.66
C ALA A 576 -8.92 -10.86 24.45
N LYS A 577 -7.75 -10.34 24.07
CA LYS A 577 -7.52 -8.89 23.85
C LYS A 577 -6.63 -8.63 22.63
N ASN A 578 -6.82 -7.48 22.02
CA ASN A 578 -5.85 -6.95 21.07
C ASN A 578 -4.63 -6.36 21.83
N ALA A 579 -3.49 -6.35 21.20
CA ALA A 579 -2.26 -5.86 21.83
C ALA A 579 -2.33 -4.38 22.24
N TYR A 580 -3.13 -3.56 21.56
CA TYR A 580 -3.30 -2.15 21.91
C TYR A 580 -4.23 -1.88 23.10
N ASP A 581 -4.91 -2.90 23.64
CA ASP A 581 -5.80 -2.81 24.82
C ASP A 581 -5.01 -2.95 26.14
N TYR A 582 -3.76 -2.48 26.14
CA TYR A 582 -2.91 -2.51 27.35
C TYR A 582 -3.35 -1.46 28.38
N ALA A 583 -3.16 -1.78 29.67
CA ALA A 583 -3.42 -0.87 30.78
C ALA A 583 -2.27 0.13 30.97
N SER A 584 -1.03 -0.31 30.76
CA SER A 584 0.16 0.53 30.81
C SER A 584 1.27 0.02 29.90
N SER A 585 2.20 0.88 29.57
CA SER A 585 3.35 0.55 28.71
C SER A 585 4.57 1.41 29.05
N THR A 586 5.74 1.00 28.58
CA THR A 586 6.90 1.90 28.51
C THR A 586 6.65 3.03 27.50
N THR A 587 7.34 4.15 27.63
CA THR A 587 7.09 5.40 26.85
C THR A 587 7.42 5.30 25.36
N ASP A 588 8.24 4.32 24.96
CA ASP A 588 8.75 4.13 23.59
C ASP A 588 7.98 3.09 22.76
N VAL A 589 6.94 2.50 23.34
CA VAL A 589 6.00 1.62 22.62
C VAL A 589 5.24 2.38 21.55
N ARG A 590 5.07 1.76 20.36
CA ARG A 590 4.51 2.44 19.16
C ARG A 590 3.38 1.63 18.54
N PRO A 591 2.12 2.07 18.63
CA PRO A 591 1.03 1.49 17.84
C PRO A 591 1.24 1.74 16.33
N ILE A 592 0.88 0.73 15.54
CA ILE A 592 0.92 0.77 14.06
C ILE A 592 -0.50 0.51 13.56
N SER A 593 -1.15 1.53 13.05
CA SER A 593 -2.49 1.38 12.48
C SER A 593 -2.45 0.61 11.15
N MET A 594 -3.54 -0.04 10.79
CA MET A 594 -3.68 -0.85 9.57
C MET A 594 -2.69 -2.02 9.50
N LEU A 595 -2.34 -2.64 10.64
CA LEU A 595 -1.44 -3.78 10.74
C LEU A 595 -1.99 -4.86 11.68
N GLY A 596 -1.78 -6.12 11.28
CA GLY A 596 -2.18 -7.32 12.01
C GLY A 596 -3.67 -7.65 11.89
N HIS A 597 -4.10 -8.72 12.52
CA HIS A 597 -5.51 -9.06 12.64
C HIS A 597 -6.25 -8.03 13.51
N SER A 598 -5.59 -7.46 14.50
CA SER A 598 -6.13 -6.37 15.32
C SER A 598 -6.34 -5.06 14.58
N MET A 599 -5.78 -4.89 13.38
CA MET A 599 -5.70 -3.64 12.61
C MET A 599 -4.96 -2.50 13.34
N LYS A 600 -4.37 -2.82 14.51
CA LYS A 600 -3.58 -1.86 15.30
C LYS A 600 -2.58 -2.63 16.17
N ALA A 601 -1.63 -3.28 15.53
CA ALA A 601 -0.54 -3.98 16.21
C ALA A 601 0.39 -2.99 16.94
N VAL A 602 1.13 -3.48 17.94
CA VAL A 602 1.96 -2.63 18.81
C VAL A 602 3.42 -3.04 18.73
N LEU A 603 4.27 -2.16 18.26
CA LEU A 603 5.72 -2.32 18.30
C LEU A 603 6.22 -2.11 19.74
N ILE A 604 6.77 -3.16 20.32
CA ILE A 604 7.48 -3.15 21.60
C ILE A 604 8.97 -3.11 21.25
N PRO A 605 9.68 -2.00 21.48
CA PRO A 605 11.11 -1.92 21.23
C PRO A 605 11.89 -2.78 22.22
N GLN A 606 13.16 -3.04 21.95
CA GLN A 606 14.02 -3.77 22.87
C GLN A 606 13.96 -3.18 24.28
N ASN A 607 13.72 -4.02 25.29
CA ASN A 607 13.49 -3.68 26.70
C ASN A 607 12.17 -2.95 27.00
N GLY A 608 11.36 -2.62 25.99
CA GLY A 608 10.01 -2.09 26.18
C GLY A 608 9.02 -3.17 26.66
N SER A 609 7.91 -2.76 27.25
CA SER A 609 6.87 -3.66 27.76
C SER A 609 5.46 -3.12 27.61
N LEU A 610 4.51 -4.06 27.57
CA LEU A 610 3.06 -3.83 27.66
C LEU A 610 2.54 -4.60 28.87
N THR A 611 1.66 -3.97 29.66
CA THR A 611 1.00 -4.61 30.79
C THR A 611 -0.51 -4.53 30.59
N TYR A 612 -1.19 -5.66 30.77
CA TYR A 612 -2.63 -5.82 30.66
C TYR A 612 -3.23 -6.22 31.99
N SER A 613 -4.38 -5.67 32.35
CA SER A 613 -5.23 -6.20 33.42
C SER A 613 -6.32 -7.07 32.80
N PHE A 614 -6.54 -8.24 33.37
CA PHE A 614 -7.56 -9.17 32.90
C PHE A 614 -8.19 -9.96 34.05
N TYR A 615 -9.26 -10.65 33.76
CA TYR A 615 -9.93 -11.53 34.72
C TYR A 615 -9.93 -12.97 34.21
N ALA A 616 -9.43 -13.91 34.99
CA ALA A 616 -9.51 -15.35 34.72
C ALA A 616 -10.85 -15.88 35.19
N GLU A 617 -11.64 -16.43 34.27
CA GLU A 617 -13.03 -16.89 34.55
C GLU A 617 -13.10 -18.10 35.49
N ARG A 618 -12.04 -18.88 35.57
CA ARG A 618 -11.92 -20.07 36.45
C ARG A 618 -10.47 -20.36 36.84
N SER A 619 -10.28 -21.15 37.86
CA SER A 619 -8.97 -21.71 38.23
C SER A 619 -8.68 -22.99 37.44
N GLY A 620 -7.40 -23.28 37.22
CA GLY A 620 -6.91 -24.52 36.63
C GLY A 620 -5.89 -24.34 35.51
N ASP A 621 -5.66 -25.42 34.77
CA ASP A 621 -4.76 -25.44 33.67
C ASP A 621 -5.34 -24.65 32.49
N ALA A 622 -4.52 -23.81 31.92
CA ALA A 622 -4.83 -22.94 30.76
C ALA A 622 -3.64 -22.81 29.85
N VAL A 623 -3.86 -22.29 28.66
CA VAL A 623 -2.81 -21.89 27.70
C VAL A 623 -2.92 -20.40 27.42
N LEU A 624 -1.85 -19.67 27.70
CA LEU A 624 -1.72 -18.30 27.23
C LEU A 624 -1.25 -18.35 25.78
N ARG A 625 -2.09 -17.88 24.88
CA ARG A 625 -1.82 -17.83 23.44
C ARG A 625 -1.52 -16.39 23.05
N ILE A 626 -0.36 -16.14 22.43
CA ILE A 626 0.09 -14.82 22.04
C ILE A 626 0.37 -14.81 20.54
N ALA A 627 -0.18 -13.84 19.83
CA ALA A 627 0.03 -13.61 18.43
C ALA A 627 0.91 -12.37 18.21
N LEU A 628 1.98 -12.53 17.43
CA LEU A 628 2.89 -11.48 17.02
C LEU A 628 2.87 -11.36 15.51
N ILE A 629 3.18 -10.19 14.96
CA ILE A 629 3.43 -10.04 13.53
C ILE A 629 4.71 -10.81 13.17
N PRO A 630 4.77 -11.50 12.00
CA PRO A 630 5.99 -12.17 11.54
C PRO A 630 7.19 -11.22 11.57
N THR A 631 8.28 -11.66 12.17
CA THR A 631 9.50 -10.89 12.33
C THR A 631 10.59 -11.40 11.41
N PRO A 632 11.56 -10.55 11.00
CA PRO A 632 12.72 -10.99 10.25
C PRO A 632 13.45 -12.13 10.93
N THR A 633 13.97 -13.06 10.13
CA THR A 633 14.83 -14.12 10.63
C THR A 633 16.16 -13.53 11.09
N ASP A 634 16.52 -13.76 12.34
CA ASP A 634 17.83 -13.39 12.85
C ASP A 634 18.66 -14.66 13.14
N THR A 635 19.76 -14.80 12.42
CA THR A 635 20.67 -15.94 12.61
C THR A 635 21.62 -15.79 13.80
N LYS A 636 21.75 -14.59 14.38
CA LYS A 636 22.75 -14.27 15.41
C LYS A 636 22.16 -13.80 16.74
N HIS A 637 21.02 -13.14 16.72
CA HIS A 637 20.39 -12.59 17.91
C HIS A 637 18.98 -13.19 18.06
N THR A 638 18.82 -13.95 19.11
CA THR A 638 17.50 -14.52 19.44
C THR A 638 16.62 -13.40 19.97
N ARG A 639 15.58 -13.02 19.19
CA ARG A 639 14.51 -12.22 19.73
C ARG A 639 13.79 -13.04 20.78
N LEU A 640 13.64 -12.48 21.95
CA LEU A 640 13.00 -13.12 23.09
C LEU A 640 11.81 -12.26 23.52
N LEU A 641 10.70 -12.92 23.81
CA LEU A 641 9.58 -12.33 24.51
C LEU A 641 9.58 -12.86 25.95
N ALA A 642 9.73 -11.97 26.90
CA ALA A 642 9.62 -12.27 28.30
C ALA A 642 8.20 -11.98 28.76
N ILE A 643 7.59 -12.94 29.47
CA ILE A 643 6.18 -12.98 29.82
C ILE A 643 6.10 -13.22 31.33
N SER A 644 5.35 -12.39 32.02
CA SER A 644 5.03 -12.61 33.44
C SER A 644 3.52 -12.43 33.68
N ILE A 645 2.98 -13.23 34.57
CA ILE A 645 1.62 -13.08 35.10
C ILE A 645 1.78 -12.67 36.55
N ASP A 646 1.14 -11.55 36.93
CA ASP A 646 1.32 -10.88 38.20
C ASP A 646 2.82 -10.61 38.47
N ASP A 647 3.33 -10.80 39.63
CA ASP A 647 4.75 -10.64 39.98
C ASP A 647 5.51 -11.98 39.94
N ALA A 648 4.98 -13.00 39.25
CA ALA A 648 5.62 -14.31 39.17
C ALA A 648 6.89 -14.27 38.32
N THR A 649 7.74 -15.31 38.44
CA THR A 649 8.98 -15.47 37.68
C THR A 649 8.73 -15.35 36.18
N GLN A 650 9.48 -14.48 35.54
CA GLN A 650 9.39 -14.22 34.11
C GLN A 650 9.76 -15.45 33.27
N MET A 651 8.85 -15.89 32.41
CA MET A 651 9.12 -16.89 31.40
C MET A 651 9.65 -16.19 30.13
N THR A 652 10.72 -16.68 29.55
CA THR A 652 11.30 -16.10 28.34
C THR A 652 11.22 -17.11 27.20
N VAL A 653 10.61 -16.71 26.08
CA VAL A 653 10.42 -17.57 24.92
C VAL A 653 11.08 -16.95 23.68
N PRO A 654 11.72 -17.75 22.81
CA PRO A 654 12.28 -17.26 21.57
C PRO A 654 11.18 -16.93 20.54
N VAL A 655 11.34 -15.79 19.85
CA VAL A 655 10.51 -15.40 18.70
C VAL A 655 11.38 -15.50 17.47
N LYS A 656 11.73 -16.74 17.10
CA LYS A 656 12.59 -17.02 15.95
C LYS A 656 11.89 -17.93 14.97
N THR A 657 11.99 -17.59 13.70
CA THR A 657 11.51 -18.43 12.59
C THR A 657 12.58 -18.49 11.52
N ASP A 658 12.99 -19.68 11.10
CA ASP A 658 13.96 -19.83 10.03
C ASP A 658 13.31 -19.59 8.67
N TYR A 659 13.93 -18.73 7.87
CA TYR A 659 13.43 -18.35 6.54
C TYR A 659 13.18 -19.59 5.66
N ARG A 660 11.98 -19.66 5.07
CA ARG A 660 11.48 -20.77 4.25
C ARG A 660 11.36 -22.13 4.96
N SER A 661 11.35 -22.14 6.29
CA SER A 661 10.90 -23.30 7.07
C SER A 661 9.39 -23.47 6.97
N GLU A 662 8.87 -24.63 7.36
CA GLU A 662 7.42 -24.86 7.47
C GLU A 662 6.77 -23.89 8.47
N ALA A 663 7.45 -23.57 9.57
CA ALA A 663 6.99 -22.58 10.53
C ALA A 663 6.90 -21.18 9.92
N TRP A 664 7.86 -20.80 9.07
CA TRP A 664 7.80 -19.54 8.35
C TRP A 664 6.62 -19.51 7.36
N GLU A 665 6.41 -20.58 6.58
CA GLU A 665 5.29 -20.69 5.66
C GLU A 665 3.95 -20.52 6.40
N ASN A 666 3.77 -21.20 7.52
CA ASN A 666 2.57 -21.10 8.35
C ASN A 666 2.38 -19.69 8.94
N ASN A 667 3.43 -19.05 9.43
CA ASN A 667 3.38 -17.70 9.96
C ASN A 667 2.96 -16.68 8.87
N VAL A 668 3.46 -16.83 7.65
CA VAL A 668 3.07 -15.97 6.52
C VAL A 668 1.63 -16.21 6.10
N LEU A 669 1.19 -17.49 6.01
CA LEU A 669 -0.21 -17.84 5.69
C LEU A 669 -1.20 -17.25 6.68
N GLN A 670 -0.87 -17.28 7.97
CA GLN A 670 -1.72 -16.79 9.05
C GLN A 670 -1.51 -15.30 9.35
N GLY A 671 -0.47 -14.65 8.76
CA GLY A 671 -0.09 -13.28 9.12
C GLY A 671 0.34 -13.12 10.59
N GLN A 672 0.61 -14.20 11.31
CA GLN A 672 0.92 -14.20 12.74
C GLN A 672 1.95 -15.28 13.10
N VAL A 673 2.85 -14.94 14.02
CA VAL A 673 3.64 -15.91 14.81
C VAL A 673 2.87 -16.21 16.09
N ARG A 674 2.58 -17.45 16.37
CA ARG A 674 1.78 -17.87 17.53
C ARG A 674 2.62 -18.58 18.57
N LEU A 675 2.56 -18.10 19.81
CA LEU A 675 3.18 -18.71 20.99
C LEU A 675 2.07 -19.30 21.87
N ASN A 676 2.23 -20.55 22.29
CA ASN A 676 1.29 -21.26 23.16
C ASN A 676 2.04 -21.67 24.45
N LEU A 677 1.63 -21.12 25.58
CA LEU A 677 2.32 -21.27 26.86
C LEU A 677 1.39 -21.88 27.88
N PRO A 678 1.57 -23.17 28.24
CA PRO A 678 0.78 -23.80 29.31
C PRO A 678 1.11 -23.12 30.64
N LEU A 679 0.09 -22.91 31.42
CA LEU A 679 0.19 -22.35 32.77
C LEU A 679 -0.97 -22.82 33.65
N ASN A 680 -0.80 -22.71 34.96
CA ASN A 680 -1.90 -22.86 35.91
C ASN A 680 -2.24 -21.50 36.50
N ILE A 681 -3.51 -21.14 36.56
CA ILE A 681 -3.97 -19.82 37.02
C ILE A 681 -5.16 -19.97 37.96
N THR A 682 -5.28 -19.04 38.89
CA THR A 682 -6.43 -18.96 39.80
C THR A 682 -7.54 -18.10 39.19
N GLN A 683 -8.80 -18.36 39.59
CA GLN A 683 -9.89 -17.46 39.21
C GLN A 683 -9.72 -16.09 39.88
N GLY A 684 -9.87 -15.01 39.11
CA GLY A 684 -9.78 -13.68 39.68
C GLY A 684 -9.06 -12.66 38.76
N PRO A 685 -8.77 -11.47 39.28
CA PRO A 685 -8.05 -10.44 38.58
C PRO A 685 -6.55 -10.77 38.52
N HIS A 686 -5.96 -10.54 37.33
CA HIS A 686 -4.54 -10.78 37.06
C HIS A 686 -3.95 -9.66 36.19
N THR A 687 -2.63 -9.63 36.16
CA THR A 687 -1.86 -8.80 35.22
C THR A 687 -1.01 -9.68 34.32
N LEU A 688 -0.93 -9.32 33.03
CA LEU A 688 -0.03 -9.93 32.05
C LEU A 688 0.95 -8.88 31.57
N THR A 689 2.25 -9.13 31.70
CA THR A 689 3.29 -8.27 31.15
C THR A 689 4.04 -8.98 30.03
N LEU A 690 4.10 -8.32 28.84
CA LEU A 690 4.87 -8.73 27.69
C LEU A 690 6.05 -7.77 27.53
N LYS A 691 7.29 -8.28 27.58
CA LYS A 691 8.52 -7.48 27.45
C LYS A 691 9.39 -8.02 26.32
N ALA A 692 9.82 -7.16 25.41
CA ALA A 692 10.76 -7.51 24.35
C ALA A 692 12.19 -7.56 24.89
N VAL A 693 12.91 -8.67 24.64
CA VAL A 693 14.29 -8.88 25.05
C VAL A 693 15.12 -9.29 23.83
N GLY A 694 16.32 -8.76 23.66
CA GLY A 694 17.21 -9.12 22.55
C GLY A 694 16.85 -8.54 21.19
N GLY A 695 15.70 -7.88 21.04
CA GLY A 695 15.24 -7.22 19.81
C GLY A 695 13.79 -6.76 19.94
N ALA A 696 13.34 -5.90 19.04
CA ALA A 696 11.95 -5.44 19.03
C ALA A 696 11.01 -6.55 18.55
N VAL A 697 9.79 -6.58 19.08
CA VAL A 697 8.67 -7.44 18.63
C VAL A 697 7.43 -6.61 18.35
N ILE A 698 6.54 -7.11 17.51
CA ILE A 698 5.26 -6.44 17.22
C ILE A 698 4.14 -7.36 17.70
N ALA A 699 3.48 -6.97 18.80
CA ALA A 699 2.37 -7.71 19.37
C ALA A 699 1.07 -7.37 18.63
N ASP A 700 0.23 -8.40 18.39
CA ASP A 700 -1.04 -8.26 17.69
C ASP A 700 -2.23 -8.58 18.60
N GLN A 701 -2.29 -9.81 19.12
CA GLN A 701 -3.40 -10.29 19.96
C GLN A 701 -2.90 -11.27 21.02
N TRP A 702 -3.69 -11.49 22.06
CA TRP A 702 -3.46 -12.58 23.01
C TRP A 702 -4.78 -13.11 23.60
N MET A 703 -4.74 -14.33 24.11
CA MET A 703 -5.90 -15.02 24.70
C MET A 703 -5.46 -15.96 25.82
N LEU A 704 -6.21 -15.99 26.92
CA LEU A 704 -6.16 -17.05 27.93
C LEU A 704 -7.21 -18.09 27.58
N ASP A 705 -6.77 -19.28 27.20
CA ASP A 705 -7.63 -20.40 26.77
C ASP A 705 -7.58 -21.57 27.76
N PHE A 706 -8.72 -21.92 28.31
CA PHE A 706 -8.85 -23.06 29.22
C PHE A 706 -9.09 -24.39 28.50
N VAL A 707 -8.98 -24.44 27.19
CA VAL A 707 -9.04 -25.66 26.39
C VAL A 707 -7.66 -25.84 25.72
N PRO A 708 -6.73 -26.59 26.36
CA PRO A 708 -5.34 -26.70 25.90
C PRO A 708 -5.18 -27.18 24.46
N ASP A 709 -5.98 -28.17 24.06
CA ASP A 709 -5.91 -28.81 22.74
C ASP A 709 -6.82 -28.13 21.69
N ARG A 710 -7.29 -26.91 21.95
CA ARG A 710 -8.13 -26.20 21.01
C ARG A 710 -7.38 -25.90 19.72
N HIS A 711 -7.92 -26.37 18.62
CA HIS A 711 -7.54 -25.94 17.28
C HIS A 711 -8.43 -24.76 16.86
N PHE A 712 -7.82 -23.64 16.47
CA PHE A 712 -8.53 -22.47 15.98
C PHE A 712 -7.64 -21.68 15.00
N TYR A 713 -8.26 -20.92 14.12
CA TYR A 713 -7.56 -20.11 13.12
C TYR A 713 -7.59 -18.61 13.46
N VAL A 714 -8.70 -18.10 14.00
CA VAL A 714 -8.92 -16.67 14.29
C VAL A 714 -9.09 -16.45 15.78
N PHE A 715 -8.36 -15.48 16.36
CA PHE A 715 -8.58 -15.05 17.73
C PHE A 715 -9.99 -14.45 17.88
N PRO A 716 -10.77 -14.79 18.93
CA PRO A 716 -12.15 -14.34 19.11
C PRO A 716 -12.22 -12.89 19.64
N VAL A 717 -11.53 -11.98 18.97
CA VAL A 717 -11.42 -10.55 19.32
C VAL A 717 -11.72 -9.70 18.10
N LYS A 718 -12.58 -8.71 18.24
CA LYS A 718 -12.87 -7.76 17.15
C LYS A 718 -11.68 -6.84 16.91
N PRO A 719 -11.39 -6.48 15.64
CA PRO A 719 -10.33 -5.53 15.32
C PRO A 719 -10.66 -4.12 15.81
N ALA A 720 -9.64 -3.23 15.85
CA ALA A 720 -9.84 -1.82 16.08
C ALA A 720 -10.70 -1.21 14.96
N GLN A 721 -11.65 -0.38 15.34
CA GLN A 721 -12.50 0.38 14.43
C GLN A 721 -11.88 1.74 14.11
#